data_d99fe49b280405e41918eeee71c69b14
#
_entry.id   d99fe49b280405e41918eeee71c69b14
#
_cell.length_a   1.000
_cell.length_b   1.000
_cell.length_c   1.000
_cell.angle_alpha   90.00
_cell.angle_beta   90.00
_cell.angle_gamma   90.00
#
_symmetry.space_group_name_H-M   'P 1'
#
loop_
_entity.id
_entity.type
_entity.pdbx_description
1 polymer ?
#
loop_
_entity_poly.entity_id
_entity_poly.type
_entity_poly.pdbx_seq_one_letter_code
_entity_poly.pdbx_strand_id
1 'polypeptide(L)'
;MGVVYSARDTILDRPVALKFLTAEAIREKLSFERFLREARAAAALNHPNICTVHEIGEHGEKQPFLVMELLEGDTLKFLISGRALRTDRLLDIATQVADALDHAHSRGITHRDIKPANIFVTRAGKVKVLDFGLAKLSPLRALSPETASSSPSGSGSASRDDTLTTPGSSMGTVAYMSPEQAGGEELDSRSDLFSFGAVLYEMATGKQAFSAHTNALSFNGIFHHTPDRPSAVNADLPEALDGIISKALEKDRDLRYQSAAELRADLRRLRRDIESGKRNAAVAFLPESSSERPQNSVAVLYFENLSSTKEDEYLRDGMTEDIITELANIRNLKVFPRPAMLAYRDKPVTAPQVGHELNAAYVLGGSIRRSGNRLRITAQLVETNSGHTVWAQRFDREMADVFAVQDEIARSIAQAFRINLSPQEEKKIASKPTENSLAYDYFLRGRSYARRESLEFALQMYEQAIKLDPNFAMGHAGVAYICGIIHEIREHDPKWVARGEAAYKRALELDPQLPEALVAQARILYSQRRHAEAIALSHRAIALKPDCEGVYNVLGRAYFASGRFQEAADLIEKAIDANGDDYNVYIPFTNALERLGRFSELRRYREMEILILERQLEIMPEDVRARSLLAADYAYAGRPDDAVRHLEMAVALRPNDSNVLYNSCCCYGVLGKKAEALELLKRALANGYANFDWPRQDPDLSLLHDDPEFQRMFPTKNG
;
A
#
# COMPACT_ATOMS: atom_id res chain seq x y z
N MET A 1 8.30 3.40 -33.71
CA MET A 1 8.86 3.40 -32.34
C MET A 1 10.01 2.41 -32.31
N GLY A 2 11.07 2.72 -31.55
CA GLY A 2 12.23 1.82 -31.43
C GLY A 2 11.96 0.61 -30.52
N VAL A 3 12.82 -0.39 -30.59
CA VAL A 3 12.80 -1.55 -29.70
C VAL A 3 13.61 -1.21 -28.46
N VAL A 4 13.11 -1.61 -27.27
CA VAL A 4 13.79 -1.41 -26.00
C VAL A 4 14.24 -2.76 -25.45
N TYR A 5 15.53 -2.85 -25.08
CA TYR A 5 16.13 -4.04 -24.49
C TYR A 5 16.57 -3.77 -23.06
N SER A 6 16.40 -4.74 -22.20
CA SER A 6 17.05 -4.75 -20.88
C SER A 6 18.51 -5.20 -21.07
N ALA A 7 19.44 -4.47 -20.47
CA ALA A 7 20.87 -4.75 -20.55
C ALA A 7 21.57 -4.42 -19.22
N ARG A 8 22.88 -4.75 -19.13
CA ARG A 8 23.73 -4.39 -18.01
C ARG A 8 24.90 -3.56 -18.48
N ASP A 9 25.08 -2.39 -17.90
CA ASP A 9 26.27 -1.57 -18.05
C ASP A 9 27.44 -2.30 -17.35
N THR A 10 28.37 -2.83 -18.13
CA THR A 10 29.49 -3.66 -17.61
C THR A 10 30.60 -2.84 -16.96
N ILE A 11 30.61 -1.51 -17.17
CA ILE A 11 31.60 -0.59 -16.58
C ILE A 11 31.14 -0.15 -15.20
N LEU A 12 29.87 0.27 -15.08
CA LEU A 12 29.29 0.76 -13.82
C LEU A 12 28.49 -0.31 -13.06
N ASP A 13 28.45 -1.53 -13.59
CA ASP A 13 27.79 -2.72 -13.02
C ASP A 13 26.32 -2.45 -12.59
N ARG A 14 25.55 -1.78 -13.44
CA ARG A 14 24.14 -1.43 -13.20
C ARG A 14 23.20 -1.89 -14.31
N PRO A 15 21.93 -2.22 -14.00
CA PRO A 15 20.93 -2.51 -15.02
C PRO A 15 20.53 -1.23 -15.76
N VAL A 16 20.37 -1.33 -17.09
CA VAL A 16 20.01 -0.22 -17.97
C VAL A 16 18.99 -0.68 -19.02
N ALA A 17 18.25 0.27 -19.60
CA ALA A 17 17.40 0.06 -20.75
C ALA A 17 18.08 0.65 -21.99
N LEU A 18 18.17 -0.12 -23.08
CA LEU A 18 18.73 0.31 -24.37
C LEU A 18 17.57 0.50 -25.36
N LYS A 19 17.35 1.73 -25.82
CA LYS A 19 16.33 2.04 -26.81
C LYS A 19 16.96 2.32 -28.17
N PHE A 20 16.75 1.39 -29.12
CA PHE A 20 17.25 1.51 -30.50
C PHE A 20 16.26 2.29 -31.36
N LEU A 21 16.80 3.15 -32.21
CA LEU A 21 16.00 3.82 -33.25
C LEU A 21 15.71 2.87 -34.42
N THR A 22 14.54 3.06 -35.06
CA THR A 22 14.21 2.30 -36.26
C THR A 22 15.06 2.76 -37.46
N ALA A 23 15.34 1.84 -38.39
CA ALA A 23 16.13 2.12 -39.60
C ALA A 23 15.56 3.23 -40.47
N GLU A 24 14.23 3.46 -40.39
CA GLU A 24 13.53 4.53 -41.12
C GLU A 24 13.87 5.92 -40.55
N ALA A 25 13.98 6.03 -39.22
CA ALA A 25 14.35 7.26 -38.52
C ALA A 25 15.79 7.68 -38.75
N ILE A 26 16.66 6.76 -39.20
CA ILE A 26 18.10 6.98 -39.42
C ILE A 26 18.39 7.48 -40.84
N ARG A 27 17.54 7.20 -41.85
CA ARG A 27 17.78 7.50 -43.25
C ARG A 27 17.77 8.99 -43.59
N GLU A 28 17.15 9.83 -42.80
CA GLU A 28 17.14 11.28 -42.97
C GLU A 28 18.18 11.98 -42.09
N LYS A 29 19.24 12.49 -42.66
CA LYS A 29 20.34 13.17 -41.93
C LYS A 29 19.87 14.31 -41.02
N LEU A 30 18.86 15.08 -41.45
CA LEU A 30 18.20 16.12 -40.65
C LEU A 30 17.45 15.57 -39.41
N SER A 31 16.92 14.37 -39.50
CA SER A 31 16.20 13.69 -38.45
C SER A 31 17.15 13.20 -37.32
N PHE A 32 18.35 12.76 -37.71
CA PHE A 32 19.37 12.30 -36.76
C PHE A 32 19.99 13.46 -35.94
N GLU A 33 20.28 14.60 -36.59
CA GLU A 33 20.83 15.77 -35.88
C GLU A 33 19.82 16.36 -34.89
N ARG A 34 18.52 16.36 -35.26
CA ARG A 34 17.42 16.76 -34.35
C ARG A 34 17.30 15.81 -33.17
N PHE A 35 17.31 14.51 -33.42
CA PHE A 35 17.29 13.48 -32.37
C PHE A 35 18.43 13.66 -31.37
N LEU A 36 19.65 13.87 -31.81
CA LEU A 36 20.80 14.10 -30.91
C LEU A 36 20.61 15.38 -30.07
N ARG A 37 20.03 16.44 -30.65
CA ARG A 37 19.76 17.67 -29.92
C ARG A 37 18.68 17.48 -28.86
N GLU A 38 17.62 16.78 -29.19
CA GLU A 38 16.50 16.48 -28.30
C GLU A 38 16.92 15.49 -27.20
N ALA A 39 17.69 14.46 -27.52
CA ALA A 39 18.25 13.55 -26.54
C ALA A 39 19.22 14.24 -25.56
N ARG A 40 20.02 15.21 -26.03
CA ARG A 40 20.85 16.05 -25.15
C ARG A 40 20.03 16.93 -24.24
N ALA A 41 18.91 17.49 -24.74
CA ALA A 41 17.99 18.28 -23.91
C ALA A 41 17.29 17.41 -22.84
N ALA A 42 16.88 16.20 -23.21
CA ALA A 42 16.33 15.22 -22.25
C ALA A 42 17.37 14.77 -21.20
N ALA A 43 18.61 14.54 -21.60
CA ALA A 43 19.70 14.18 -20.70
C ALA A 43 20.08 15.29 -19.68
N ALA A 44 19.76 16.56 -19.99
CA ALA A 44 19.93 17.68 -19.08
C ALA A 44 18.87 17.76 -17.98
N LEU A 45 17.75 16.98 -18.09
CA LEU A 45 16.68 16.95 -17.11
C LEU A 45 17.01 15.91 -16.01
N ASN A 46 17.31 16.40 -14.82
CA ASN A 46 17.48 15.56 -13.65
C ASN A 46 16.32 15.81 -12.68
N HIS A 47 15.34 14.89 -12.66
CA HIS A 47 14.14 15.03 -11.83
C HIS A 47 13.61 13.63 -11.45
N PRO A 48 13.12 13.42 -10.20
CA PRO A 48 12.64 12.11 -9.75
C PRO A 48 11.51 11.52 -10.60
N ASN A 49 10.70 12.37 -11.24
CA ASN A 49 9.58 11.95 -12.09
C ASN A 49 9.86 12.03 -13.59
N ILE A 50 11.11 12.17 -14.02
CA ILE A 50 11.55 12.10 -15.41
C ILE A 50 12.48 10.90 -15.57
N CYS A 51 12.35 10.14 -16.66
CA CYS A 51 13.25 9.02 -16.96
C CYS A 51 14.64 9.56 -17.27
N THR A 52 15.63 9.06 -16.53
CA THR A 52 17.02 9.50 -16.70
C THR A 52 17.63 8.89 -17.97
N VAL A 53 18.15 9.73 -18.86
CA VAL A 53 18.98 9.32 -19.98
C VAL A 53 20.45 9.36 -19.54
N HIS A 54 21.13 8.23 -19.59
CA HIS A 54 22.51 8.10 -19.13
C HIS A 54 23.51 8.43 -20.22
N GLU A 55 23.28 7.92 -21.43
CA GLU A 55 24.23 8.03 -22.53
C GLU A 55 23.54 7.86 -23.88
N ILE A 56 24.19 8.32 -24.95
CA ILE A 56 23.84 8.05 -26.33
C ILE A 56 25.01 7.26 -26.95
N GLY A 57 24.72 6.03 -27.36
CA GLY A 57 25.70 5.14 -28.00
C GLY A 57 25.37 4.85 -29.46
N GLU A 58 26.34 4.23 -30.17
CA GLU A 58 26.17 3.72 -31.52
C GLU A 58 26.55 2.23 -31.55
N HIS A 59 25.78 1.41 -32.26
CA HIS A 59 26.06 0.00 -32.47
C HIS A 59 26.23 -0.34 -33.95
N GLY A 60 27.23 -1.13 -34.29
CA GLY A 60 27.48 -1.63 -35.64
C GLY A 60 27.65 -0.51 -36.68
N GLU A 61 26.97 -0.63 -37.84
CA GLU A 61 27.04 0.33 -38.94
C GLU A 61 26.19 1.62 -38.64
N LYS A 62 26.50 2.30 -37.52
CA LYS A 62 25.89 3.58 -37.11
C LYS A 62 24.41 3.51 -36.70
N GLN A 63 23.97 2.44 -36.02
CA GLN A 63 22.66 2.41 -35.41
C GLN A 63 22.70 3.07 -34.02
N PRO A 64 22.14 4.27 -33.84
CA PRO A 64 22.18 4.94 -32.56
C PRO A 64 21.18 4.32 -31.58
N PHE A 65 21.56 4.31 -30.30
CA PHE A 65 20.69 3.91 -29.20
C PHE A 65 20.84 4.84 -27.99
N LEU A 66 19.80 4.90 -27.19
CA LEU A 66 19.78 5.61 -25.90
C LEU A 66 19.99 4.60 -24.78
N VAL A 67 20.86 4.93 -23.83
CA VAL A 67 21.00 4.22 -22.55
C VAL A 67 20.21 5.00 -21.50
N MET A 68 19.23 4.34 -20.89
CA MET A 68 18.34 4.94 -19.92
C MET A 68 18.31 4.11 -18.64
N GLU A 69 17.78 4.69 -17.55
CA GLU A 69 17.46 3.92 -16.35
C GLU A 69 16.47 2.79 -16.68
N LEU A 70 16.73 1.59 -16.16
CA LEU A 70 15.80 0.47 -16.27
C LEU A 70 14.72 0.64 -15.21
N LEU A 71 13.46 0.73 -15.67
CA LEU A 71 12.30 0.91 -14.81
C LEU A 71 11.56 -0.40 -14.62
N GLU A 72 11.14 -0.69 -13.39
CA GLU A 72 10.27 -1.82 -13.05
C GLU A 72 8.88 -1.31 -12.72
N GLY A 73 7.86 -1.80 -13.44
CA GLY A 73 6.47 -1.38 -13.31
C GLY A 73 5.73 -1.42 -14.63
N ASP A 74 4.72 -0.57 -14.80
CA ASP A 74 3.83 -0.58 -15.95
C ASP A 74 3.62 0.83 -16.53
N THR A 75 3.26 0.90 -17.81
CA THR A 75 2.82 2.16 -18.40
C THR A 75 1.43 2.54 -17.90
N LEU A 76 1.15 3.83 -17.82
CA LEU A 76 -0.18 4.32 -17.46
C LEU A 76 -1.26 3.80 -18.41
N LYS A 77 -0.92 3.56 -19.69
CA LYS A 77 -1.81 2.94 -20.68
C LYS A 77 -2.28 1.55 -20.21
N PHE A 78 -1.35 0.74 -19.68
CA PHE A 78 -1.67 -0.58 -19.15
C PHE A 78 -2.52 -0.49 -17.89
N LEU A 79 -2.21 0.46 -17.00
CA LEU A 79 -2.95 0.66 -15.75
C LEU A 79 -4.39 1.13 -15.96
N ILE A 80 -4.65 1.96 -16.96
CA ILE A 80 -6.01 2.40 -17.30
C ILE A 80 -6.78 1.24 -17.94
N SER A 81 -6.24 0.59 -18.98
CA SER A 81 -6.84 -0.55 -19.70
C SER A 81 -8.36 -0.47 -19.88
N GLY A 82 -8.88 0.72 -20.21
CA GLY A 82 -10.32 0.97 -20.41
C GLY A 82 -11.14 1.09 -19.12
N ARG A 83 -10.52 1.18 -17.96
CA ARG A 83 -11.16 1.39 -16.66
C ARG A 83 -10.67 2.68 -16.00
N ALA A 84 -11.59 3.38 -15.35
CA ALA A 84 -11.23 4.56 -14.56
C ALA A 84 -10.31 4.18 -13.39
N LEU A 85 -9.33 5.03 -13.12
CA LEU A 85 -8.51 4.90 -11.93
C LEU A 85 -9.27 5.44 -10.70
N ARG A 86 -8.98 4.90 -9.53
CA ARG A 86 -9.48 5.47 -8.27
C ARG A 86 -8.98 6.90 -8.13
N THR A 87 -9.83 7.77 -7.59
CA THR A 87 -9.56 9.22 -7.49
C THR A 87 -8.25 9.53 -6.73
N ASP A 88 -7.95 8.81 -5.66
CA ASP A 88 -6.71 8.97 -4.89
C ASP A 88 -5.46 8.66 -5.73
N ARG A 89 -5.47 7.51 -6.44
CA ARG A 89 -4.38 7.09 -7.33
C ARG A 89 -4.25 8.02 -8.54
N LEU A 90 -5.38 8.47 -9.10
CA LEU A 90 -5.40 9.45 -10.18
C LEU A 90 -4.69 10.74 -9.77
N LEU A 91 -5.07 11.31 -8.61
CA LEU A 91 -4.50 12.57 -8.11
C LEU A 91 -3.02 12.44 -7.75
N ASP A 92 -2.60 11.28 -7.23
CA ASP A 92 -1.20 11.02 -6.93
C ASP A 92 -0.35 10.98 -8.21
N ILE A 93 -0.76 10.21 -9.22
CA ILE A 93 -0.09 10.15 -10.52
C ILE A 93 -0.10 11.52 -11.19
N ALA A 94 -1.25 12.19 -11.21
CA ALA A 94 -1.43 13.50 -11.84
C ALA A 94 -0.51 14.57 -11.24
N THR A 95 -0.37 14.59 -9.94
CA THR A 95 0.50 15.55 -9.24
C THR A 95 1.97 15.33 -9.61
N GLN A 96 2.41 14.08 -9.71
CA GLN A 96 3.78 13.73 -10.09
C GLN A 96 4.08 14.05 -11.55
N VAL A 97 3.13 13.82 -12.49
CA VAL A 97 3.28 14.21 -13.89
C VAL A 97 3.37 15.73 -14.02
N ALA A 98 2.49 16.47 -13.34
CA ALA A 98 2.52 17.93 -13.36
C ALA A 98 3.83 18.49 -12.80
N ASP A 99 4.44 17.83 -11.79
CA ASP A 99 5.76 18.20 -11.23
C ASP A 99 6.89 17.98 -12.26
N ALA A 100 6.85 16.87 -12.98
CA ALA A 100 7.79 16.60 -14.09
C ALA A 100 7.69 17.62 -15.22
N LEU A 101 6.47 17.97 -15.64
CA LEU A 101 6.22 18.97 -16.67
C LEU A 101 6.67 20.36 -16.23
N ASP A 102 6.40 20.77 -14.98
CA ASP A 102 6.84 22.05 -14.43
C ASP A 102 8.36 22.19 -14.47
N HIS A 103 9.08 21.14 -14.08
CA HIS A 103 10.52 21.08 -14.13
C HIS A 103 11.09 21.20 -15.55
N ALA A 104 10.50 20.55 -16.54
CA ALA A 104 10.92 20.61 -17.93
C ALA A 104 10.60 21.99 -18.55
N HIS A 105 9.37 22.49 -18.34
CA HIS A 105 8.91 23.77 -18.88
C HIS A 105 9.72 24.95 -18.33
N SER A 106 10.11 24.93 -17.04
CA SER A 106 10.99 25.96 -16.44
C SER A 106 12.37 26.04 -17.11
N ARG A 107 12.77 24.99 -17.85
CA ARG A 107 14.01 24.93 -18.65
C ARG A 107 13.81 25.13 -20.15
N GLY A 108 12.60 25.54 -20.54
CA GLY A 108 12.25 25.75 -21.95
C GLY A 108 12.09 24.45 -22.75
N ILE A 109 11.92 23.30 -22.10
CA ILE A 109 11.77 22.00 -22.74
C ILE A 109 10.29 21.59 -22.71
N THR A 110 9.68 21.46 -23.89
CA THR A 110 8.31 20.98 -24.10
C THR A 110 8.35 19.50 -24.52
N HIS A 111 7.45 18.68 -23.99
CA HIS A 111 7.43 17.23 -24.23
C HIS A 111 6.88 16.86 -25.61
N ARG A 112 5.79 17.52 -26.05
CA ARG A 112 5.14 17.40 -27.36
C ARG A 112 4.44 16.07 -27.69
N ASP A 113 4.52 15.04 -26.82
CA ASP A 113 3.87 13.73 -27.01
C ASP A 113 3.42 13.13 -25.67
N ILE A 114 2.76 13.92 -24.82
CA ILE A 114 2.19 13.45 -23.57
C ILE A 114 1.00 12.53 -23.87
N LYS A 115 1.11 11.28 -23.41
CA LYS A 115 0.09 10.22 -23.53
C LYS A 115 0.31 9.11 -22.52
N PRO A 116 -0.67 8.27 -22.21
CA PRO A 116 -0.53 7.21 -21.19
C PRO A 116 0.61 6.22 -21.47
N ALA A 117 0.99 5.99 -22.73
CA ALA A 117 2.11 5.11 -23.08
C ALA A 117 3.48 5.70 -22.72
N ASN A 118 3.59 7.03 -22.58
CA ASN A 118 4.82 7.74 -22.24
C ASN A 118 4.89 8.13 -20.74
N ILE A 119 3.95 7.65 -19.95
CA ILE A 119 3.94 7.81 -18.49
C ILE A 119 4.08 6.41 -17.88
N PHE A 120 5.15 6.19 -17.12
CA PHE A 120 5.45 4.93 -16.49
C PHE A 120 5.25 5.06 -14.99
N VAL A 121 4.61 4.07 -14.38
CA VAL A 121 4.40 4.01 -12.93
C VAL A 121 5.19 2.84 -12.39
N THR A 122 6.20 3.11 -11.57
CA THR A 122 7.03 2.08 -10.98
C THR A 122 6.24 1.28 -9.94
N ARG A 123 6.74 0.09 -9.57
CA ARG A 123 6.15 -0.73 -8.50
C ARG A 123 6.04 0.01 -7.17
N ALA A 124 6.92 0.97 -6.92
CA ALA A 124 6.87 1.85 -5.73
C ALA A 124 5.88 3.02 -5.86
N GLY A 125 5.03 3.05 -6.90
CA GLY A 125 4.07 4.12 -7.14
C GLY A 125 4.68 5.44 -7.65
N LYS A 126 6.00 5.49 -7.92
CA LYS A 126 6.64 6.67 -8.50
C LYS A 126 6.38 6.76 -9.99
N VAL A 127 6.01 7.94 -10.43
CA VAL A 127 5.82 8.23 -11.86
C VAL A 127 7.15 8.60 -12.51
N LYS A 128 7.37 8.10 -13.71
CA LYS A 128 8.47 8.48 -14.60
C LYS A 128 7.89 8.86 -15.97
N VAL A 129 8.06 10.12 -16.37
CA VAL A 129 7.71 10.58 -17.73
C VAL A 129 8.83 10.19 -18.67
N LEU A 130 8.46 9.49 -19.77
CA LEU A 130 9.38 8.93 -20.75
C LEU A 130 9.42 9.83 -22.00
N ASP A 131 10.49 9.76 -22.78
CA ASP A 131 10.57 10.24 -24.16
C ASP A 131 10.31 11.74 -24.36
N PHE A 132 10.91 12.62 -23.55
CA PHE A 132 10.89 14.07 -23.78
C PHE A 132 11.45 14.43 -25.14
N GLY A 133 10.64 15.06 -25.98
CA GLY A 133 11.06 15.67 -27.27
C GLY A 133 11.43 14.69 -28.39
N LEU A 134 11.39 13.36 -28.16
CA LEU A 134 11.82 12.36 -29.15
C LEU A 134 10.78 12.04 -30.25
N ALA A 135 9.60 12.67 -30.22
CA ALA A 135 8.51 12.32 -31.12
C ALA A 135 8.09 13.48 -32.05
N LYS A 136 8.11 13.16 -33.30
CA LYS A 136 7.55 13.68 -34.56
C LYS A 136 8.54 14.32 -35.51
N LEU A 137 9.05 13.44 -36.33
CA LEU A 137 9.85 13.69 -37.51
C LEU A 137 9.00 13.67 -38.81
N SER A 138 7.73 14.01 -38.80
CA SER A 138 6.96 14.12 -40.04
C SER A 138 6.36 15.52 -40.16
N PRO A 139 6.75 16.31 -41.16
CA PRO A 139 5.99 17.49 -41.49
C PRO A 139 4.65 17.02 -42.09
N LEU A 140 3.55 17.29 -41.40
CA LEU A 140 2.23 17.31 -42.03
C LEU A 140 2.28 18.39 -43.14
N ARG A 141 2.38 17.95 -44.38
CA ARG A 141 2.22 18.84 -45.54
C ARG A 141 0.84 19.45 -45.43
N ALA A 142 0.79 20.77 -45.24
CA ALA A 142 -0.42 21.53 -45.23
C ALA A 142 -1.21 21.26 -46.53
N LEU A 143 -2.43 20.78 -46.37
CA LEU A 143 -3.42 20.84 -47.42
C LEU A 143 -3.89 22.30 -47.49
N SER A 144 -3.21 23.11 -48.29
CA SER A 144 -3.69 24.44 -48.69
C SER A 144 -4.88 24.25 -49.63
N PRO A 145 -5.99 24.95 -49.43
CA PRO A 145 -7.10 24.97 -50.37
C PRO A 145 -6.90 26.11 -51.35
N GLU A 146 -6.13 25.89 -52.42
CA GLU A 146 -6.17 26.76 -53.61
C GLU A 146 -5.79 25.95 -54.86
N THR A 147 -6.75 25.64 -55.69
CA THR A 147 -6.91 25.90 -57.13
C THR A 147 -7.86 24.88 -57.74
N ALA A 148 -9.11 25.28 -57.77
CA ALA A 148 -10.07 24.71 -58.68
C ALA A 148 -10.04 25.57 -59.96
N SER A 149 -9.49 25.03 -61.07
CA SER A 149 -10.00 25.37 -62.44
C SER A 149 -9.29 24.52 -63.46
N SER A 150 -10.13 23.98 -64.35
CA SER A 150 -9.93 23.42 -65.69
C SER A 150 -9.94 21.89 -65.83
N SER A 151 -11.11 21.41 -66.26
CA SER A 151 -11.32 20.13 -66.95
C SER A 151 -10.78 20.26 -68.43
N PRO A 152 -10.65 19.21 -69.30
CA PRO A 152 -11.67 18.15 -69.42
C PRO A 152 -11.19 16.71 -69.76
N SER A 153 -12.14 15.78 -69.54
CA SER A 153 -12.48 14.56 -70.32
C SER A 153 -11.47 13.40 -70.48
N GLY A 154 -11.87 12.28 -69.98
CA GLY A 154 -11.31 10.97 -70.28
C GLY A 154 -12.03 9.88 -69.47
N SER A 155 -12.93 9.17 -70.15
CA SER A 155 -13.72 8.03 -69.65
C SER A 155 -12.85 6.83 -69.23
N GLY A 156 -13.16 6.26 -68.09
CA GLY A 156 -12.58 4.98 -67.63
C GLY A 156 -13.11 4.54 -66.28
N SER A 157 -14.07 3.62 -66.33
CA SER A 157 -14.61 2.92 -65.15
C SER A 157 -13.55 2.10 -64.44
N ALA A 158 -13.35 2.28 -63.14
CA ALA A 158 -13.01 1.20 -62.20
C ALA A 158 -13.03 1.69 -60.74
N SER A 159 -13.81 1.00 -59.94
CA SER A 159 -13.72 0.67 -58.51
C SER A 159 -13.16 1.74 -57.55
N ARG A 160 -14.07 2.24 -56.73
CA ARG A 160 -13.80 2.75 -55.37
C ARG A 160 -13.16 1.64 -54.55
N ASP A 161 -11.98 1.90 -54.09
CA ASP A 161 -11.38 1.54 -52.80
C ASP A 161 -9.86 1.64 -52.93
N ASP A 162 -9.31 2.77 -52.60
CA ASP A 162 -7.95 2.83 -52.03
C ASP A 162 -7.78 4.16 -51.31
N THR A 163 -8.12 4.11 -50.04
CA THR A 163 -7.93 5.17 -49.07
C THR A 163 -6.47 5.23 -48.64
N LEU A 164 -5.92 6.40 -48.75
CA LEU A 164 -4.69 6.89 -48.15
C LEU A 164 -4.48 6.39 -46.71
N THR A 165 -3.82 5.27 -46.57
CA THR A 165 -3.21 4.84 -45.30
C THR A 165 -1.70 4.87 -45.46
N THR A 166 -1.09 5.95 -44.96
CA THR A 166 0.36 5.95 -44.74
C THR A 166 0.67 4.93 -43.65
N PRO A 167 1.50 3.86 -43.88
CA PRO A 167 1.85 2.90 -42.88
C PRO A 167 2.77 3.59 -41.85
N GLY A 168 2.33 3.73 -40.58
CA GLY A 168 3.18 4.18 -39.49
C GLY A 168 2.55 5.07 -38.42
N SER A 169 1.38 5.66 -38.59
CA SER A 169 0.69 6.36 -37.50
C SER A 169 -0.26 5.43 -36.77
N SER A 170 0.15 4.98 -35.59
CA SER A 170 -0.72 4.22 -34.69
C SER A 170 -1.97 5.04 -34.39
N MET A 171 -3.15 4.47 -34.62
CA MET A 171 -4.50 5.06 -34.49
C MET A 171 -4.78 5.69 -33.09
N GLY A 172 -3.94 5.43 -32.08
CA GLY A 172 -4.09 5.92 -30.69
C GLY A 172 -3.36 7.22 -30.33
N THR A 173 -2.51 7.77 -31.22
CA THR A 173 -1.68 8.95 -30.86
C THR A 173 -2.43 10.29 -31.11
N VAL A 174 -3.39 10.31 -32.00
CA VAL A 174 -4.14 11.54 -32.38
C VAL A 174 -5.03 12.02 -31.22
N ALA A 175 -5.58 11.12 -30.42
CA ALA A 175 -6.55 11.43 -29.36
C ALA A 175 -6.02 12.35 -28.22
N TYR A 176 -4.70 12.54 -28.12
CA TYR A 176 -4.05 13.38 -27.09
C TYR A 176 -3.43 14.66 -27.67
N MET A 177 -3.53 14.89 -28.97
CA MET A 177 -2.98 16.11 -29.61
C MET A 177 -3.75 17.35 -29.16
N SER A 178 -3.02 18.44 -28.93
CA SER A 178 -3.64 19.74 -28.73
C SER A 178 -4.16 20.33 -30.07
N PRO A 179 -5.10 21.29 -30.05
CA PRO A 179 -5.60 21.96 -31.25
C PRO A 179 -4.46 22.54 -32.09
N GLU A 180 -3.51 23.23 -31.50
CA GLU A 180 -2.35 23.80 -32.17
C GLU A 180 -1.42 22.75 -32.77
N GLN A 181 -1.29 21.56 -32.12
CA GLN A 181 -0.57 20.44 -32.76
C GLN A 181 -1.31 19.89 -33.98
N ALA A 182 -2.62 19.74 -33.86
CA ALA A 182 -3.47 19.25 -34.93
C ALA A 182 -3.53 20.26 -36.12
N GLY A 183 -3.45 21.56 -35.81
CA GLY A 183 -3.40 22.66 -36.80
C GLY A 183 -2.02 22.91 -37.39
N GLY A 184 -0.96 22.30 -36.87
CA GLY A 184 0.42 22.53 -37.32
C GLY A 184 1.00 23.89 -36.92
N GLU A 185 0.47 24.51 -35.88
CA GLU A 185 0.91 25.79 -35.31
C GLU A 185 2.16 25.65 -34.44
N GLU A 186 2.74 26.78 -34.04
CA GLU A 186 3.86 26.79 -33.13
C GLU A 186 3.45 26.31 -31.72
N LEU A 187 4.24 25.40 -31.17
CA LEU A 187 3.94 24.70 -29.89
C LEU A 187 4.71 25.34 -28.72
N ASP A 188 3.99 25.55 -27.64
CA ASP A 188 4.56 25.96 -26.35
C ASP A 188 4.22 24.96 -25.23
N SER A 189 4.56 25.30 -23.98
CA SER A 189 4.31 24.45 -22.78
C SER A 189 2.82 24.15 -22.55
N ARG A 190 1.90 25.01 -23.02
CA ARG A 190 0.45 24.86 -22.86
C ARG A 190 -0.10 23.73 -23.74
N SER A 191 0.63 23.34 -24.80
CA SER A 191 0.30 22.17 -25.62
C SER A 191 0.41 20.86 -24.84
N ASP A 192 1.44 20.73 -23.98
CA ASP A 192 1.60 19.59 -23.07
C ASP A 192 0.50 19.56 -22.01
N LEU A 193 0.04 20.73 -21.54
CA LEU A 193 -1.03 20.82 -20.54
C LEU A 193 -2.38 20.37 -21.11
N PHE A 194 -2.66 20.65 -22.40
CA PHE A 194 -3.83 20.10 -23.08
C PHE A 194 -3.74 18.58 -23.21
N SER A 195 -2.61 18.08 -23.71
CA SER A 195 -2.37 16.64 -23.84
C SER A 195 -2.49 15.93 -22.50
N PHE A 196 -1.99 16.55 -21.45
CA PHE A 196 -2.13 16.02 -20.09
C PHE A 196 -3.59 16.11 -19.59
N GLY A 197 -4.36 17.12 -19.95
CA GLY A 197 -5.81 17.19 -19.73
C GLY A 197 -6.55 16.01 -20.35
N ALA A 198 -6.18 15.59 -21.57
CA ALA A 198 -6.74 14.41 -22.22
C ALA A 198 -6.36 13.09 -21.50
N VAL A 199 -5.14 13.01 -20.96
CA VAL A 199 -4.72 11.88 -20.11
C VAL A 199 -5.49 11.86 -18.78
N LEU A 200 -5.68 13.01 -18.14
CA LEU A 200 -6.50 13.14 -16.93
C LEU A 200 -7.94 12.67 -17.14
N TYR A 201 -8.52 13.05 -18.27
CA TYR A 201 -9.87 12.61 -18.65
C TYR A 201 -9.95 11.08 -18.77
N GLU A 202 -8.97 10.45 -19.44
CA GLU A 202 -8.94 9.00 -19.59
C GLU A 202 -8.67 8.28 -18.27
N MET A 203 -7.80 8.81 -17.42
CA MET A 203 -7.60 8.29 -16.05
C MET A 203 -8.89 8.33 -15.24
N ALA A 204 -9.68 9.39 -15.40
CA ALA A 204 -10.90 9.63 -14.64
C ALA A 204 -12.09 8.78 -15.11
N THR A 205 -12.17 8.51 -16.41
CA THR A 205 -13.36 7.89 -17.04
C THR A 205 -13.10 6.50 -17.61
N GLY A 206 -11.85 6.12 -17.83
CA GLY A 206 -11.46 4.94 -18.60
C GLY A 206 -11.66 5.09 -20.12
N LYS A 207 -12.09 6.28 -20.60
CA LYS A 207 -12.37 6.57 -22.00
C LYS A 207 -11.53 7.75 -22.49
N GLN A 208 -11.12 7.71 -23.75
CA GLN A 208 -10.40 8.83 -24.37
C GLN A 208 -11.33 10.03 -24.59
N ALA A 209 -10.84 11.24 -24.32
CA ALA A 209 -11.60 12.48 -24.48
C ALA A 209 -12.05 12.75 -25.94
N PHE A 210 -11.22 12.37 -26.91
CA PHE A 210 -11.40 12.66 -28.35
C PHE A 210 -11.21 11.40 -29.19
N SER A 211 -11.88 10.28 -28.85
CA SER A 211 -11.83 9.07 -29.65
C SER A 211 -12.93 9.04 -30.72
N ALA A 212 -12.56 8.73 -31.96
CA ALA A 212 -13.50 8.47 -33.04
C ALA A 212 -12.99 7.35 -33.95
N HIS A 213 -13.89 6.76 -34.75
CA HIS A 213 -13.57 5.65 -35.64
C HIS A 213 -12.63 6.01 -36.80
N THR A 214 -12.40 7.30 -37.05
CA THR A 214 -11.46 7.79 -38.07
C THR A 214 -10.63 8.95 -37.54
N ASN A 215 -9.39 9.11 -38.04
CA ASN A 215 -8.53 10.23 -37.68
C ASN A 215 -9.16 11.59 -37.98
N ALA A 216 -9.89 11.71 -39.09
CA ALA A 216 -10.58 12.95 -39.48
C ALA A 216 -11.65 13.37 -38.46
N LEU A 217 -12.42 12.42 -37.93
CA LEU A 217 -13.39 12.68 -36.87
C LEU A 217 -12.72 12.99 -35.53
N SER A 218 -11.58 12.38 -35.23
CA SER A 218 -10.79 12.72 -34.04
C SER A 218 -10.24 14.14 -34.10
N PHE A 219 -9.73 14.59 -35.26
CA PHE A 219 -9.32 15.99 -35.49
C PHE A 219 -10.48 16.95 -35.27
N ASN A 220 -11.65 16.67 -35.89
CA ASN A 220 -12.84 17.50 -35.68
C ASN A 220 -13.23 17.59 -34.18
N GLY A 221 -13.12 16.47 -33.45
CA GLY A 221 -13.33 16.43 -32.00
C GLY A 221 -12.36 17.32 -31.24
N ILE A 222 -11.07 17.32 -31.60
CA ILE A 222 -10.04 18.14 -30.96
C ILE A 222 -10.31 19.62 -31.14
N PHE A 223 -10.79 20.05 -32.32
CA PHE A 223 -11.04 21.46 -32.61
C PHE A 223 -12.37 21.97 -32.06
N HIS A 224 -13.44 21.17 -32.13
CA HIS A 224 -14.81 21.68 -31.97
C HIS A 224 -15.63 20.97 -30.87
N HIS A 225 -15.24 19.78 -30.42
CA HIS A 225 -16.03 19.03 -29.43
C HIS A 225 -15.48 19.22 -28.01
N THR A 226 -16.39 19.53 -27.08
CA THR A 226 -16.10 19.51 -25.66
C THR A 226 -16.51 18.12 -25.10
N PRO A 227 -15.61 17.36 -24.50
CA PRO A 227 -15.97 16.05 -23.92
C PRO A 227 -17.02 16.19 -22.82
N ASP A 228 -17.79 15.13 -22.60
CA ASP A 228 -18.72 15.07 -21.46
C ASP A 228 -17.97 15.28 -20.16
N ARG A 229 -18.64 15.84 -19.16
CA ARG A 229 -18.03 16.03 -17.83
C ARG A 229 -17.59 14.69 -17.27
N PRO A 230 -16.37 14.54 -16.75
CA PRO A 230 -15.91 13.30 -16.14
C PRO A 230 -16.87 12.73 -15.09
N SER A 231 -17.47 13.58 -14.24
CA SER A 231 -18.45 13.16 -13.23
C SER A 231 -19.75 12.61 -13.81
N ALA A 232 -20.13 13.04 -15.03
CA ALA A 232 -21.29 12.50 -15.73
C ALA A 232 -21.03 11.09 -16.31
N VAL A 233 -19.76 10.77 -16.58
CA VAL A 233 -19.33 9.45 -17.10
C VAL A 233 -19.00 8.48 -15.96
N ASN A 234 -18.46 9.00 -14.85
CA ASN A 234 -18.08 8.25 -13.66
C ASN A 234 -18.55 9.01 -12.41
N ALA A 235 -19.64 8.57 -11.83
CA ALA A 235 -20.31 9.21 -10.68
C ALA A 235 -19.47 9.20 -9.38
N ASP A 236 -18.41 8.39 -9.30
CA ASP A 236 -17.51 8.33 -8.13
C ASP A 236 -16.49 9.48 -8.10
N LEU A 237 -16.49 10.33 -9.11
CA LEU A 237 -15.55 11.44 -9.21
C LEU A 237 -16.09 12.71 -8.52
N PRO A 238 -15.23 13.47 -7.84
CA PRO A 238 -15.61 14.76 -7.31
C PRO A 238 -15.86 15.78 -8.44
N GLU A 239 -16.96 16.54 -8.35
CA GLU A 239 -17.31 17.57 -9.34
C GLU A 239 -16.18 18.62 -9.55
N ALA A 240 -15.38 18.89 -8.53
CA ALA A 240 -14.26 19.80 -8.62
C ALA A 240 -13.17 19.34 -9.62
N LEU A 241 -13.07 18.03 -9.90
CA LEU A 241 -12.16 17.49 -10.92
C LEU A 241 -12.61 17.87 -12.35
N ASP A 242 -13.91 18.01 -12.57
CA ASP A 242 -14.46 18.45 -13.86
C ASP A 242 -13.91 19.81 -14.26
N GLY A 243 -13.85 20.76 -13.30
CA GLY A 243 -13.31 22.09 -13.53
C GLY A 243 -11.83 22.08 -13.93
N ILE A 244 -11.03 21.22 -13.27
CA ILE A 244 -9.60 21.08 -13.56
C ILE A 244 -9.39 20.51 -14.98
N ILE A 245 -10.11 19.43 -15.30
CA ILE A 245 -10.00 18.78 -16.62
C ILE A 245 -10.53 19.69 -17.72
N SER A 246 -11.67 20.34 -17.53
CA SER A 246 -12.23 21.29 -18.52
C SER A 246 -11.28 22.44 -18.78
N LYS A 247 -10.68 23.05 -17.75
CA LYS A 247 -9.71 24.13 -17.92
C LYS A 247 -8.45 23.67 -18.68
N ALA A 248 -7.98 22.43 -18.43
CA ALA A 248 -6.84 21.87 -19.16
C ALA A 248 -7.19 21.61 -20.65
N LEU A 249 -8.45 21.27 -20.96
CA LEU A 249 -8.94 20.95 -22.31
C LEU A 249 -9.53 22.15 -23.07
N GLU A 250 -9.36 23.37 -22.56
CA GLU A 250 -9.75 24.61 -23.29
C GLU A 250 -9.07 24.67 -24.62
N LYS A 251 -9.84 25.05 -25.66
CA LYS A 251 -9.36 25.11 -27.06
C LYS A 251 -8.46 26.32 -27.26
N ASP A 252 -8.83 27.43 -26.64
CA ASP A 252 -8.01 28.63 -26.58
C ASP A 252 -6.90 28.50 -25.57
N ARG A 253 -5.65 28.67 -26.00
CA ARG A 253 -4.46 28.57 -25.16
C ARG A 253 -4.48 29.56 -23.99
N ASP A 254 -5.04 30.76 -24.19
CA ASP A 254 -5.02 31.80 -23.18
C ASP A 254 -6.03 31.55 -22.05
N LEU A 255 -7.02 30.70 -22.28
CA LEU A 255 -7.99 30.26 -21.27
C LEU A 255 -7.57 28.99 -20.55
N ARG A 256 -6.54 28.27 -21.03
CA ARG A 256 -5.98 27.09 -20.35
C ARG A 256 -5.16 27.46 -19.12
N TYR A 257 -4.67 26.42 -18.43
CA TYR A 257 -3.55 26.58 -17.50
C TYR A 257 -2.34 27.20 -18.18
N GLN A 258 -1.78 28.22 -17.58
CA GLN A 258 -0.61 28.92 -18.14
C GLN A 258 0.71 28.26 -17.73
N SER A 259 0.71 27.43 -16.70
CA SER A 259 1.88 26.64 -16.25
C SER A 259 1.46 25.30 -15.65
N ALA A 260 2.39 24.34 -15.68
CA ALA A 260 2.20 23.06 -14.99
C ALA A 260 2.15 23.24 -13.46
N ALA A 261 2.82 24.26 -12.91
CA ALA A 261 2.74 24.61 -11.51
C ALA A 261 1.32 25.00 -11.06
N GLU A 262 0.58 25.77 -11.90
CA GLU A 262 -0.82 26.13 -11.63
C GLU A 262 -1.71 24.90 -11.60
N LEU A 263 -1.62 24.01 -12.60
CA LEU A 263 -2.35 22.75 -12.66
C LEU A 263 -2.04 21.86 -11.45
N ARG A 264 -0.74 21.74 -11.09
CA ARG A 264 -0.30 20.98 -9.92
C ARG A 264 -0.89 21.54 -8.62
N ALA A 265 -0.97 22.86 -8.49
CA ALA A 265 -1.55 23.50 -7.30
C ALA A 265 -3.04 23.18 -7.15
N ASP A 266 -3.80 23.18 -8.24
CA ASP A 266 -5.24 22.84 -8.22
C ASP A 266 -5.46 21.35 -7.94
N LEU A 267 -4.66 20.45 -8.53
CA LEU A 267 -4.69 19.02 -8.20
C LEU A 267 -4.39 18.75 -6.72
N ARG A 268 -3.39 19.43 -6.16
CA ARG A 268 -3.05 19.33 -4.72
C ARG A 268 -4.15 19.91 -3.83
N ARG A 269 -4.80 20.98 -4.26
CA ARG A 269 -5.95 21.56 -3.54
C ARG A 269 -7.11 20.55 -3.54
N LEU A 270 -7.48 20.03 -4.70
CA LEU A 270 -8.54 19.03 -4.82
C LEU A 270 -8.25 17.79 -3.95
N ARG A 271 -7.02 17.29 -3.97
CA ARG A 271 -6.62 16.17 -3.11
C ARG A 271 -6.86 16.47 -1.63
N ARG A 272 -6.44 17.65 -1.16
CA ARG A 272 -6.69 18.09 0.23
C ARG A 272 -8.17 18.20 0.56
N ASP A 273 -8.96 18.74 -0.38
CA ASP A 273 -10.40 18.94 -0.19
C ASP A 273 -11.14 17.59 -0.11
N ILE A 274 -10.74 16.60 -0.90
CA ILE A 274 -11.27 15.23 -0.83
C ILE A 274 -10.85 14.55 0.48
N GLU A 275 -9.60 14.68 0.87
CA GLU A 275 -9.09 14.14 2.14
C GLU A 275 -9.79 14.78 3.33
N SER A 276 -10.09 16.10 3.27
CA SER A 276 -10.90 16.79 4.28
C SER A 276 -12.38 16.44 4.20
N GLY A 277 -12.94 16.26 3.01
CA GLY A 277 -14.36 15.89 2.78
C GLY A 277 -14.68 14.45 3.19
N LYS A 278 -13.75 13.50 3.00
CA LYS A 278 -13.87 12.14 3.53
C LYS A 278 -13.90 12.12 5.06
N ARG A 279 -13.23 13.07 5.71
CA ARG A 279 -13.34 13.26 7.16
C ARG A 279 -14.72 13.76 7.59
N ASN A 280 -15.32 14.67 6.83
CA ASN A 280 -16.67 15.17 7.13
C ASN A 280 -17.76 14.11 6.92
N ALA A 281 -17.62 13.19 5.95
CA ALA A 281 -18.56 12.10 5.74
C ALA A 281 -18.48 11.00 6.82
N ALA A 282 -17.29 10.77 7.40
CA ALA A 282 -17.11 9.86 8.53
C ALA A 282 -17.55 10.46 9.88
N VAL A 283 -17.70 11.79 9.94
CA VAL A 283 -18.09 12.54 11.15
C VAL A 283 -19.57 12.94 11.15
N ALA A 284 -20.32 12.72 10.05
CA ALA A 284 -21.72 13.12 9.91
C ALA A 284 -22.72 12.36 10.82
N PHE A 285 -22.25 11.57 11.78
CA PHE A 285 -23.08 10.95 12.82
C PHE A 285 -22.79 11.45 14.25
N LEU A 286 -22.10 12.57 14.40
CA LEU A 286 -21.99 13.28 15.67
C LEU A 286 -22.37 14.75 15.46
N PRO A 287 -23.11 15.39 16.40
CA PRO A 287 -23.58 16.75 16.22
C PRO A 287 -22.40 17.73 16.11
N GLU A 288 -22.53 18.68 15.17
CA GLU A 288 -21.59 19.77 14.96
C GLU A 288 -21.30 20.51 16.28
N SER A 289 -20.14 20.26 16.85
CA SER A 289 -19.50 21.20 17.75
C SER A 289 -18.24 21.70 17.02
N SER A 290 -18.10 23.00 16.94
CA SER A 290 -16.92 23.73 16.48
C SER A 290 -15.64 23.06 16.98
N SER A 291 -14.94 22.30 16.12
CA SER A 291 -13.75 21.56 16.54
C SER A 291 -12.53 22.46 16.57
N GLU A 292 -12.37 23.22 17.65
CA GLU A 292 -11.03 23.54 18.11
C GLU A 292 -10.25 22.22 18.25
N ARG A 293 -9.02 22.15 17.71
CA ARG A 293 -8.13 20.98 17.92
C ARG A 293 -8.09 20.72 19.43
N PRO A 294 -8.27 19.47 19.88
CA PRO A 294 -8.17 19.20 21.31
C PRO A 294 -6.81 19.69 21.80
N GLN A 295 -6.78 20.74 22.59
CA GLN A 295 -5.55 21.43 23.03
C GLN A 295 -4.53 20.47 23.64
N ASN A 296 -5.00 19.37 24.24
CA ASN A 296 -4.19 18.33 24.85
C ASN A 296 -4.25 17.03 24.03
N SER A 297 -3.80 17.05 22.78
CA SER A 297 -3.69 15.86 21.95
C SER A 297 -2.28 15.67 21.42
N VAL A 298 -1.77 14.43 21.48
CA VAL A 298 -0.42 14.07 21.05
C VAL A 298 -0.41 12.82 20.18
N ALA A 299 0.26 12.91 19.03
CA ALA A 299 0.60 11.80 18.17
C ALA A 299 2.06 11.42 18.44
N VAL A 300 2.33 10.15 18.78
CA VAL A 300 3.68 9.64 19.05
C VAL A 300 4.18 8.89 17.84
N LEU A 301 5.10 9.47 17.09
CA LEU A 301 5.71 8.81 15.94
C LEU A 301 6.69 7.73 16.38
N TYR A 302 6.81 6.67 15.58
CA TYR A 302 7.89 5.70 15.77
C TYR A 302 9.24 6.41 15.69
N PHE A 303 10.06 6.19 16.69
CA PHE A 303 11.37 6.82 16.77
C PHE A 303 12.27 6.30 15.65
N GLU A 304 13.23 7.11 15.21
CA GLU A 304 14.20 6.67 14.22
C GLU A 304 15.23 5.73 14.85
N ASN A 305 15.52 4.59 14.22
CA ASN A 305 16.61 3.73 14.64
C ASN A 305 17.93 4.22 14.04
N LEU A 306 18.77 4.84 14.86
CA LEU A 306 20.12 5.29 14.50
C LEU A 306 21.21 4.32 14.94
N SER A 307 20.86 3.10 15.36
CA SER A 307 21.83 2.05 15.66
C SER A 307 22.50 1.54 14.39
N SER A 308 23.68 0.94 14.53
CA SER A 308 24.45 0.39 13.40
C SER A 308 23.81 -0.86 12.78
N THR A 309 22.86 -1.49 13.47
CA THR A 309 22.18 -2.71 13.05
C THR A 309 20.66 -2.52 12.95
N LYS A 310 20.05 -3.12 11.92
CA LYS A 310 18.58 -3.24 11.84
C LYS A 310 18.00 -4.13 12.94
N GLU A 311 18.86 -4.90 13.58
CA GLU A 311 18.46 -5.82 14.67
C GLU A 311 17.86 -5.10 15.88
N ASP A 312 18.09 -3.81 16.08
CA ASP A 312 17.53 -3.02 17.18
C ASP A 312 16.14 -2.40 16.88
N GLU A 313 15.52 -2.72 15.74
CA GLU A 313 14.18 -2.21 15.39
C GLU A 313 13.11 -2.65 16.42
N TYR A 314 13.22 -3.86 16.98
CA TYR A 314 12.31 -4.34 18.01
C TYR A 314 12.33 -3.46 19.28
N LEU A 315 13.50 -2.91 19.63
CA LEU A 315 13.66 -2.02 20.78
C LEU A 315 13.01 -0.66 20.52
N ARG A 316 13.24 -0.10 19.33
CA ARG A 316 12.58 1.13 18.87
C ARG A 316 11.06 1.00 18.94
N ASP A 317 10.52 -0.07 18.34
CA ASP A 317 9.09 -0.33 18.28
C ASP A 317 8.52 -0.50 19.69
N GLY A 318 9.15 -1.34 20.50
CA GLY A 318 8.74 -1.60 21.87
C GLY A 318 8.69 -0.33 22.71
N MET A 319 9.76 0.46 22.70
CA MET A 319 9.82 1.71 23.46
C MET A 319 8.77 2.73 23.00
N THR A 320 8.56 2.88 21.69
CA THR A 320 7.54 3.80 21.17
C THR A 320 6.15 3.39 21.63
N GLU A 321 5.83 2.11 21.55
CA GLU A 321 4.54 1.55 21.95
C GLU A 321 4.30 1.67 23.48
N ASP A 322 5.33 1.47 24.27
CA ASP A 322 5.24 1.65 25.72
C ASP A 322 5.02 3.14 26.08
N ILE A 323 5.71 4.08 25.41
CA ILE A 323 5.46 5.51 25.59
C ILE A 323 4.02 5.87 25.20
N ILE A 324 3.48 5.34 24.09
CA ILE A 324 2.07 5.52 23.72
C ILE A 324 1.16 5.03 24.86
N THR A 325 1.44 3.84 25.40
CA THR A 325 0.65 3.23 26.47
C THR A 325 0.71 4.05 27.76
N GLU A 326 1.88 4.51 28.16
CA GLU A 326 2.06 5.34 29.36
C GLU A 326 1.35 6.69 29.24
N LEU A 327 1.50 7.36 28.11
CA LEU A 327 0.81 8.63 27.84
C LEU A 327 -0.70 8.47 27.79
N ALA A 328 -1.21 7.34 27.27
CA ALA A 328 -2.64 7.05 27.21
C ALA A 328 -3.27 6.84 28.63
N ASN A 329 -2.46 6.54 29.65
CA ASN A 329 -2.90 6.47 31.04
C ASN A 329 -3.09 7.84 31.72
N ILE A 330 -2.65 8.95 31.09
CA ILE A 330 -2.75 10.29 31.61
C ILE A 330 -4.14 10.87 31.27
N ARG A 331 -4.92 11.18 32.30
CA ARG A 331 -6.23 11.85 32.11
C ARG A 331 -6.04 13.21 31.45
N ASN A 332 -7.01 13.60 30.64
CA ASN A 332 -6.98 14.86 29.89
C ASN A 332 -5.87 14.98 28.82
N LEU A 333 -5.16 13.89 28.52
CA LEU A 333 -4.28 13.79 27.36
C LEU A 333 -4.89 12.83 26.35
N LYS A 334 -5.19 13.32 25.15
CA LYS A 334 -5.68 12.49 24.05
C LYS A 334 -4.49 11.96 23.27
N VAL A 335 -4.22 10.68 23.38
CA VAL A 335 -3.12 10.00 22.66
C VAL A 335 -3.70 9.25 21.47
N PHE A 336 -3.08 9.37 20.31
CA PHE A 336 -3.50 8.61 19.13
C PHE A 336 -3.02 7.17 19.26
N PRO A 337 -3.87 6.18 18.91
CA PRO A 337 -3.55 4.77 19.10
C PRO A 337 -2.46 4.31 18.12
N ARG A 338 -1.78 3.23 18.49
CA ARG A 338 -0.69 2.62 17.72
C ARG A 338 -1.00 2.42 16.23
N PRO A 339 -2.16 1.88 15.79
CA PRO A 339 -2.44 1.66 14.37
C PRO A 339 -2.42 2.95 13.54
N ALA A 340 -2.89 4.07 14.11
CA ALA A 340 -2.82 5.36 13.44
C ALA A 340 -1.37 5.85 13.25
N MET A 341 -0.47 5.50 14.16
CA MET A 341 0.95 5.88 14.10
C MET A 341 1.76 5.04 13.14
N LEU A 342 1.39 3.79 12.94
CA LEU A 342 2.05 2.89 11.99
C LEU A 342 2.01 3.39 10.54
N ALA A 343 0.98 4.17 10.17
CA ALA A 343 0.89 4.79 8.86
C ALA A 343 2.08 5.72 8.54
N TYR A 344 2.76 6.22 9.57
CA TYR A 344 3.91 7.14 9.48
C TYR A 344 5.26 6.47 9.75
N ARG A 345 5.27 5.21 10.14
CA ARG A 345 6.49 4.46 10.44
C ARG A 345 7.41 4.43 9.22
N ASP A 346 8.69 4.74 9.43
CA ASP A 346 9.76 4.75 8.42
C ASP A 346 9.48 5.69 7.21
N LYS A 347 8.53 6.64 7.35
CA LYS A 347 8.24 7.66 6.34
C LYS A 347 8.80 9.02 6.75
N PRO A 348 9.38 9.78 5.81
CA PRO A 348 9.76 11.16 6.06
C PRO A 348 8.50 12.03 6.17
N VAL A 349 8.06 12.33 7.39
CA VAL A 349 6.89 13.17 7.66
C VAL A 349 7.26 14.34 8.58
N THR A 350 6.56 15.45 8.43
CA THR A 350 6.73 16.62 9.30
C THR A 350 5.64 16.67 10.37
N ALA A 351 5.94 17.23 11.54
CA ALA A 351 4.95 17.38 12.60
C ALA A 351 3.69 18.16 12.18
N PRO A 352 3.78 19.28 11.42
CA PRO A 352 2.61 19.95 10.87
C PRO A 352 1.75 19.07 9.96
N GLN A 353 2.38 18.21 9.12
CA GLN A 353 1.66 17.29 8.26
C GLN A 353 0.87 16.27 9.08
N VAL A 354 1.52 15.58 10.03
CA VAL A 354 0.87 14.61 10.91
C VAL A 354 -0.23 15.27 11.76
N GLY A 355 0.04 16.48 12.28
CA GLY A 355 -0.94 17.23 13.03
C GLY A 355 -2.17 17.63 12.22
N HIS A 356 -2.00 17.94 10.94
CA HIS A 356 -3.11 18.22 10.03
C HIS A 356 -3.91 16.94 9.71
N GLU A 357 -3.24 15.84 9.40
CA GLU A 357 -3.88 14.58 9.02
C GLU A 357 -4.66 13.93 10.17
N LEU A 358 -4.13 14.01 11.40
CA LEU A 358 -4.75 13.41 12.58
C LEU A 358 -5.56 14.40 13.44
N ASN A 359 -5.55 15.67 13.11
CA ASN A 359 -6.06 16.74 13.97
C ASN A 359 -5.41 16.72 15.38
N ALA A 360 -4.09 16.42 15.43
CA ALA A 360 -3.30 16.40 16.65
C ALA A 360 -2.71 17.79 16.91
N ALA A 361 -2.76 18.25 18.17
CA ALA A 361 -2.15 19.52 18.55
C ALA A 361 -0.62 19.42 18.63
N TYR A 362 -0.10 18.26 19.02
CA TYR A 362 1.33 18.02 19.17
C TYR A 362 1.74 16.69 18.57
N VAL A 363 3.01 16.61 18.16
CA VAL A 363 3.68 15.40 17.71
C VAL A 363 4.90 15.15 18.58
N LEU A 364 4.99 13.99 19.19
CA LEU A 364 6.19 13.49 19.86
C LEU A 364 6.95 12.61 18.86
N GLY A 365 8.19 12.94 18.60
CA GLY A 365 9.10 12.16 17.77
C GLY A 365 10.49 12.12 18.37
N GLY A 366 11.38 11.32 17.79
CA GLY A 366 12.73 11.22 18.29
C GLY A 366 13.55 10.16 17.59
N SER A 367 14.68 9.81 18.20
CA SER A 367 15.57 8.76 17.70
C SER A 367 16.15 7.93 18.84
N ILE A 368 16.47 6.66 18.52
CA ILE A 368 17.09 5.70 19.42
C ILE A 368 18.38 5.22 18.78
N ARG A 369 19.46 5.20 19.57
CA ARG A 369 20.73 4.61 19.18
C ARG A 369 21.23 3.71 20.30
N ARG A 370 21.45 2.44 20.00
CA ARG A 370 22.07 1.47 20.91
C ARG A 370 23.52 1.22 20.50
N SER A 371 24.40 1.14 21.49
CA SER A 371 25.80 0.73 21.32
C SER A 371 26.22 -0.12 22.52
N GLY A 372 26.16 -1.44 22.34
CA GLY A 372 26.33 -2.41 23.43
C GLY A 372 25.29 -2.23 24.51
N ASN A 373 25.73 -1.91 25.75
CA ASN A 373 24.84 -1.66 26.90
C ASN A 373 24.40 -0.17 27.01
N ARG A 374 24.91 0.73 26.16
CA ARG A 374 24.53 2.14 26.18
C ARG A 374 23.40 2.45 25.21
N LEU A 375 22.46 3.23 25.71
CA LEU A 375 21.27 3.67 24.99
C LEU A 375 21.25 5.19 24.96
N ARG A 376 21.20 5.76 23.77
CA ARG A 376 20.95 7.20 23.56
C ARG A 376 19.59 7.37 22.94
N ILE A 377 18.73 8.15 23.59
CA ILE A 377 17.40 8.49 23.13
C ILE A 377 17.33 10.00 23.03
N THR A 378 16.86 10.52 21.90
CA THR A 378 16.42 11.90 21.76
C THR A 378 14.92 11.90 21.55
N ALA A 379 14.23 12.76 22.32
CA ALA A 379 12.78 12.94 22.17
C ALA A 379 12.47 14.43 22.06
N GLN A 380 11.51 14.78 21.21
CA GLN A 380 11.05 16.15 21.01
C GLN A 380 9.54 16.20 20.81
N LEU A 381 8.91 17.19 21.45
CA LEU A 381 7.50 17.51 21.30
C LEU A 381 7.37 18.75 20.44
N VAL A 382 6.68 18.65 19.34
CA VAL A 382 6.51 19.72 18.35
C VAL A 382 5.05 20.13 18.30
N GLU A 383 4.76 21.41 18.41
CA GLU A 383 3.43 21.96 18.18
C GLU A 383 3.12 21.95 16.68
N THR A 384 2.01 21.36 16.29
CA THR A 384 1.70 21.09 14.88
C THR A 384 1.27 22.32 14.09
N ASN A 385 0.71 23.35 14.77
CA ASN A 385 0.28 24.59 14.13
C ASN A 385 1.46 25.47 13.73
N SER A 386 2.41 25.63 14.65
CA SER A 386 3.56 26.52 14.48
C SER A 386 4.79 25.80 13.91
N GLY A 387 4.84 24.47 14.05
CA GLY A 387 6.03 23.66 13.75
C GLY A 387 7.17 23.88 14.77
N HIS A 388 6.94 24.60 15.86
CA HIS A 388 7.96 24.87 16.87
C HIS A 388 8.08 23.72 17.86
N THR A 389 9.31 23.38 18.23
CA THR A 389 9.59 22.44 19.31
C THR A 389 9.31 23.10 20.65
N VAL A 390 8.35 22.55 21.40
CA VAL A 390 7.98 23.06 22.73
C VAL A 390 8.75 22.37 23.84
N TRP A 391 9.26 21.19 23.58
CA TRP A 391 10.13 20.44 24.48
C TRP A 391 11.05 19.53 23.69
N ALA A 392 12.31 19.40 24.12
CA ALA A 392 13.26 18.45 23.58
C ALA A 392 14.25 18.05 24.68
N GLN A 393 14.56 16.74 24.76
CA GLN A 393 15.51 16.22 25.72
C GLN A 393 16.30 15.04 25.11
N ARG A 394 17.56 14.93 25.55
CA ARG A 394 18.43 13.81 25.23
C ARG A 394 18.74 13.02 26.48
N PHE A 395 18.59 11.72 26.37
CA PHE A 395 18.87 10.76 27.43
C PHE A 395 20.05 9.89 26.99
N ASP A 396 21.13 9.93 27.79
CA ASP A 396 22.26 9.01 27.65
C ASP A 396 22.25 8.11 28.90
N ARG A 397 21.83 6.85 28.75
CA ARG A 397 21.59 5.90 29.84
C ARG A 397 22.17 4.54 29.49
N GLU A 398 22.25 3.66 30.49
CA GLU A 398 22.45 2.22 30.24
C GLU A 398 21.11 1.55 29.93
N MET A 399 21.16 0.38 29.29
CA MET A 399 19.95 -0.41 28.99
C MET A 399 19.16 -0.76 30.27
N ALA A 400 19.85 -0.87 31.41
CA ALA A 400 19.22 -1.10 32.73
C ALA A 400 18.25 0.03 33.12
N ASP A 401 18.46 1.24 32.61
CA ASP A 401 17.67 2.42 32.96
C ASP A 401 16.56 2.73 31.94
N VAL A 402 16.25 1.80 31.01
CA VAL A 402 15.31 2.03 29.91
C VAL A 402 13.93 2.48 30.41
N PHE A 403 13.42 1.89 31.48
CA PHE A 403 12.14 2.26 32.10
C PHE A 403 12.17 3.68 32.70
N ALA A 404 13.28 4.04 33.33
CA ALA A 404 13.43 5.40 33.87
C ALA A 404 13.35 6.48 32.79
N VAL A 405 13.80 6.17 31.56
CA VAL A 405 13.69 7.09 30.43
C VAL A 405 12.23 7.19 29.94
N GLN A 406 11.50 6.09 29.86
CA GLN A 406 10.07 6.09 29.50
C GLN A 406 9.27 6.92 30.50
N ASP A 407 9.45 6.69 31.79
CA ASP A 407 8.84 7.45 32.89
C ASP A 407 9.18 8.95 32.81
N GLU A 408 10.45 9.28 32.54
CA GLU A 408 10.91 10.66 32.46
C GLU A 408 10.30 11.38 31.25
N ILE A 409 10.15 10.70 30.10
CA ILE A 409 9.45 11.22 28.92
C ILE A 409 7.98 11.46 29.26
N ALA A 410 7.27 10.49 29.84
CA ALA A 410 5.84 10.63 30.15
C ALA A 410 5.58 11.78 31.11
N ARG A 411 6.40 11.94 32.18
CA ARG A 411 6.29 13.08 33.11
C ARG A 411 6.60 14.41 32.45
N SER A 412 7.63 14.46 31.61
CA SER A 412 8.01 15.68 30.90
C SER A 412 6.91 16.14 29.92
N ILE A 413 6.25 15.19 29.25
CA ILE A 413 5.10 15.46 28.41
C ILE A 413 3.91 15.99 29.24
N ALA A 414 3.56 15.32 30.34
CA ALA A 414 2.51 15.80 31.25
C ALA A 414 2.79 17.24 31.75
N GLN A 415 4.04 17.53 32.11
CA GLN A 415 4.46 18.86 32.51
C GLN A 415 4.38 19.89 31.38
N ALA A 416 4.78 19.52 30.15
CA ALA A 416 4.66 20.40 28.98
C ALA A 416 3.20 20.79 28.69
N PHE A 417 2.27 19.87 28.93
CA PHE A 417 0.82 20.10 28.84
C PHE A 417 0.21 20.74 30.11
N ARG A 418 1.01 21.01 31.14
CA ARG A 418 0.56 21.51 32.44
C ARG A 418 -0.51 20.61 33.10
N ILE A 419 -0.41 19.32 32.88
CA ILE A 419 -1.29 18.33 33.48
C ILE A 419 -0.70 17.92 34.83
N ASN A 420 -1.48 18.09 35.90
CA ASN A 420 -1.12 17.58 37.23
C ASN A 420 -1.49 16.09 37.29
N LEU A 421 -0.48 15.24 37.40
CA LEU A 421 -0.68 13.80 37.58
C LEU A 421 -1.28 13.50 38.96
N SER A 422 -2.31 12.66 39.00
CA SER A 422 -2.82 12.14 40.25
C SER A 422 -1.86 11.09 40.83
N PRO A 423 -1.92 10.80 42.15
CA PRO A 423 -1.08 9.75 42.77
C PRO A 423 -1.27 8.38 42.13
N GLN A 424 -2.45 8.09 41.55
CA GLN A 424 -2.71 6.84 40.85
C GLN A 424 -2.04 6.79 39.49
N GLU A 425 -2.03 7.90 38.75
CA GLU A 425 -1.32 8.03 37.46
C GLU A 425 0.19 7.98 37.67
N GLU A 426 0.71 8.67 38.68
CA GLU A 426 2.14 8.59 39.03
C GLU A 426 2.57 7.15 39.36
N LYS A 427 1.73 6.42 40.11
CA LYS A 427 1.99 5.00 40.44
C LYS A 427 1.97 4.13 39.19
N LYS A 428 1.07 4.37 38.24
CA LYS A 428 0.99 3.62 36.99
C LYS A 428 2.21 3.89 36.09
N ILE A 429 2.60 5.15 35.93
CA ILE A 429 3.80 5.54 35.16
C ILE A 429 5.07 4.92 35.79
N ALA A 430 5.18 4.90 37.12
CA ALA A 430 6.32 4.31 37.82
C ALA A 430 6.28 2.77 37.89
N SER A 431 5.23 2.13 37.39
CA SER A 431 5.07 0.66 37.44
C SER A 431 5.86 0.01 36.33
N LYS A 432 7.00 -0.57 36.68
CA LYS A 432 7.83 -1.34 35.75
C LYS A 432 7.26 -2.74 35.53
N PRO A 433 7.22 -3.25 34.31
CA PRO A 433 6.78 -4.61 34.02
C PRO A 433 7.74 -5.68 34.59
N THR A 434 9.02 -5.35 34.74
CA THR A 434 10.08 -6.15 35.35
C THR A 434 11.21 -5.25 35.86
N GLU A 435 11.92 -5.67 36.89
CA GLU A 435 13.15 -5.00 37.36
C GLU A 435 14.39 -5.44 36.55
N ASN A 436 14.26 -6.46 35.70
CA ASN A 436 15.36 -7.01 34.92
C ASN A 436 15.28 -6.52 33.44
N SER A 437 16.10 -5.54 33.09
CA SER A 437 16.13 -4.97 31.73
C SER A 437 16.51 -5.98 30.63
N LEU A 438 17.30 -7.02 30.96
CA LEU A 438 17.63 -8.07 30.02
C LEU A 438 16.42 -9.00 29.80
N ALA A 439 15.62 -9.27 30.82
CA ALA A 439 14.35 -9.97 30.66
C ALA A 439 13.40 -9.21 29.79
N TYR A 440 13.34 -7.88 29.92
CA TYR A 440 12.55 -7.01 29.07
C TYR A 440 13.06 -7.00 27.61
N ASP A 441 14.38 -6.94 27.37
CA ASP A 441 14.96 -7.04 26.01
C ASP A 441 14.54 -8.36 25.33
N TYR A 442 14.63 -9.49 26.04
CA TYR A 442 14.15 -10.77 25.52
C TYR A 442 12.65 -10.78 25.26
N PHE A 443 11.84 -10.18 26.13
CA PHE A 443 10.41 -10.05 25.93
C PHE A 443 10.08 -9.26 24.65
N LEU A 444 10.72 -8.11 24.41
CA LEU A 444 10.53 -7.32 23.20
C LEU A 444 10.93 -8.09 21.95
N ARG A 445 12.01 -8.86 21.99
CA ARG A 445 12.38 -9.77 20.88
C ARG A 445 11.33 -10.84 20.66
N GLY A 446 10.83 -11.45 21.74
CA GLY A 446 9.75 -12.44 21.70
C GLY A 446 8.51 -11.88 21.01
N ARG A 447 8.10 -10.63 21.35
CA ARG A 447 6.98 -9.92 20.73
C ARG A 447 7.24 -9.64 19.24
N SER A 448 8.45 -9.24 18.89
CA SER A 448 8.85 -9.03 17.49
C SER A 448 8.80 -10.33 16.69
N TYR A 449 9.29 -11.45 17.23
CA TYR A 449 9.21 -12.76 16.57
C TYR A 449 7.77 -13.28 16.46
N ALA A 450 6.94 -13.03 17.48
CA ALA A 450 5.53 -13.41 17.47
C ALA A 450 4.76 -12.74 16.33
N ARG A 451 4.97 -11.43 16.12
CA ARG A 451 4.40 -10.67 15.01
C ARG A 451 4.89 -11.13 13.63
N ARG A 452 6.04 -11.78 13.60
CA ARG A 452 6.63 -12.37 12.37
C ARG A 452 6.27 -13.86 12.22
N GLU A 453 5.35 -14.39 13.00
CA GLU A 453 4.97 -15.81 13.05
C GLU A 453 6.13 -16.80 13.21
N SER A 454 7.26 -16.31 13.69
CA SER A 454 8.40 -17.14 14.09
C SER A 454 8.19 -17.68 15.50
N LEU A 455 7.16 -18.55 15.63
CA LEU A 455 6.59 -18.95 16.93
C LEU A 455 7.61 -19.64 17.85
N GLU A 456 8.49 -20.46 17.31
CA GLU A 456 9.52 -21.17 18.05
C GLU A 456 10.56 -20.19 18.64
N PHE A 457 10.98 -19.21 17.86
CA PHE A 457 11.88 -18.16 18.34
C PHE A 457 11.19 -17.23 19.35
N ALA A 458 9.93 -16.87 19.11
CA ALA A 458 9.14 -16.09 20.06
C ALA A 458 9.06 -16.80 21.42
N LEU A 459 8.75 -18.09 21.41
CA LEU A 459 8.66 -18.92 22.61
C LEU A 459 10.00 -18.96 23.36
N GLN A 460 11.11 -19.21 22.65
CA GLN A 460 12.45 -19.21 23.25
C GLN A 460 12.78 -17.85 23.89
N MET A 461 12.45 -16.74 23.25
CA MET A 461 12.72 -15.42 23.81
C MET A 461 11.89 -15.16 25.07
N TYR A 462 10.60 -15.48 25.06
CA TYR A 462 9.76 -15.35 26.25
C TYR A 462 10.24 -16.25 27.39
N GLU A 463 10.72 -17.46 27.08
CA GLU A 463 11.30 -18.35 28.08
C GLU A 463 12.60 -17.83 28.68
N GLN A 464 13.46 -17.22 27.88
CA GLN A 464 14.63 -16.55 28.41
C GLN A 464 14.24 -15.36 29.29
N ALA A 465 13.20 -14.61 28.92
CA ALA A 465 12.70 -13.51 29.75
C ALA A 465 12.23 -14.01 31.13
N ILE A 466 11.40 -15.07 31.23
CA ILE A 466 10.92 -15.61 32.52
C ILE A 466 11.99 -16.37 33.29
N LYS A 467 13.02 -16.88 32.59
CA LYS A 467 14.19 -17.48 33.28
C LYS A 467 15.03 -16.43 34.01
N LEU A 468 15.15 -15.24 33.42
CA LEU A 468 15.87 -14.10 34.00
C LEU A 468 15.07 -13.41 35.10
N ASP A 469 13.75 -13.32 34.92
CA ASP A 469 12.81 -12.82 35.92
C ASP A 469 11.57 -13.72 36.01
N PRO A 470 11.52 -14.67 36.96
CA PRO A 470 10.37 -15.55 37.18
C PRO A 470 9.07 -14.84 37.58
N ASN A 471 9.15 -13.57 37.97
CA ASN A 471 8.00 -12.73 38.33
C ASN A 471 7.54 -11.80 37.19
N PHE A 472 8.10 -11.94 35.99
CA PHE A 472 7.71 -11.16 34.84
C PHE A 472 6.39 -11.66 34.25
N ALA A 473 5.26 -11.11 34.70
CA ALA A 473 3.90 -11.52 34.32
C ALA A 473 3.66 -11.50 32.80
N MET A 474 4.10 -10.43 32.08
CA MET A 474 3.96 -10.32 30.63
C MET A 474 4.75 -11.41 29.89
N GLY A 475 5.92 -11.81 30.40
CA GLY A 475 6.69 -12.90 29.80
C GLY A 475 5.93 -14.24 29.89
N HIS A 476 5.31 -14.53 31.02
CA HIS A 476 4.44 -15.72 31.20
C HIS A 476 3.20 -15.64 30.27
N ALA A 477 2.57 -14.48 30.12
CA ALA A 477 1.46 -14.29 29.21
C ALA A 477 1.88 -14.56 27.76
N GLY A 478 3.07 -14.08 27.34
CA GLY A 478 3.66 -14.35 26.03
C GLY A 478 3.86 -15.84 25.75
N VAL A 479 4.43 -16.59 26.71
CA VAL A 479 4.57 -18.07 26.61
C VAL A 479 3.20 -18.73 26.43
N ALA A 480 2.19 -18.33 27.20
CA ALA A 480 0.87 -18.93 27.14
C ALA A 480 0.19 -18.65 25.78
N TYR A 481 0.29 -17.42 25.28
CA TYR A 481 -0.29 -17.02 24.00
C TYR A 481 0.29 -17.82 22.84
N ILE A 482 1.63 -17.95 22.78
CA ILE A 482 2.32 -18.73 21.74
C ILE A 482 1.97 -20.21 21.82
N CYS A 483 1.92 -20.80 23.04
CA CYS A 483 1.48 -22.19 23.22
C CYS A 483 0.08 -22.44 22.63
N GLY A 484 -0.86 -21.49 22.83
CA GLY A 484 -2.20 -21.58 22.26
C GLY A 484 -2.21 -21.54 20.72
N ILE A 485 -1.37 -20.71 20.11
CA ILE A 485 -1.22 -20.65 18.67
C ILE A 485 -0.62 -21.96 18.12
N ILE A 486 0.45 -22.46 18.71
CA ILE A 486 1.09 -23.71 18.27
C ILE A 486 0.11 -24.89 18.35
N HIS A 487 -0.63 -24.99 19.45
CA HIS A 487 -1.66 -26.03 19.60
C HIS A 487 -2.75 -25.93 18.55
N GLU A 488 -3.17 -24.71 18.19
CA GLU A 488 -4.24 -24.50 17.22
C GLU A 488 -3.83 -24.80 15.78
N ILE A 489 -2.64 -24.31 15.36
CA ILE A 489 -2.30 -24.28 13.93
C ILE A 489 -1.18 -25.23 13.52
N ARG A 490 -0.40 -25.79 14.46
CA ARG A 490 0.76 -26.64 14.12
C ARG A 490 0.65 -28.06 14.68
N GLU A 491 0.57 -28.18 16.01
CA GLU A 491 0.61 -29.44 16.71
C GLU A 491 -0.55 -29.54 17.70
N HIS A 492 -1.56 -30.34 17.45
CA HIS A 492 -2.66 -30.58 18.39
C HIS A 492 -2.25 -31.42 19.61
N ASP A 493 -0.98 -31.31 20.05
CA ASP A 493 -0.45 -32.03 21.20
C ASP A 493 -0.91 -31.38 22.53
N PRO A 494 -1.57 -32.11 23.43
CA PRO A 494 -2.02 -31.60 24.72
C PRO A 494 -0.92 -30.98 25.60
N LYS A 495 0.36 -31.30 25.35
CA LYS A 495 1.50 -30.66 26.04
C LYS A 495 1.47 -29.12 25.91
N TRP A 496 1.07 -28.59 24.77
CA TRP A 496 1.01 -27.14 24.53
C TRP A 496 -0.09 -26.48 25.35
N VAL A 497 -1.25 -27.14 25.47
CA VAL A 497 -2.34 -26.67 26.35
C VAL A 497 -1.87 -26.67 27.82
N ALA A 498 -1.31 -27.79 28.31
CA ALA A 498 -0.85 -27.89 29.70
C ALA A 498 0.21 -26.82 30.03
N ARG A 499 1.15 -26.60 29.09
CA ARG A 499 2.20 -25.58 29.24
C ARG A 499 1.62 -24.16 29.24
N GLY A 500 0.71 -23.86 28.31
CA GLY A 500 0.01 -22.57 28.23
C GLY A 500 -0.82 -22.31 29.47
N GLU A 501 -1.52 -23.33 30.02
CA GLU A 501 -2.29 -23.21 31.26
C GLU A 501 -1.40 -22.88 32.49
N ALA A 502 -0.28 -23.54 32.62
CA ALA A 502 0.66 -23.23 33.69
C ALA A 502 1.18 -21.79 33.58
N ALA A 503 1.47 -21.33 32.36
CA ALA A 503 2.00 -20.01 32.10
C ALA A 503 0.96 -18.91 32.39
N TYR A 504 -0.27 -18.99 31.83
CA TYR A 504 -1.26 -17.92 32.10
C TYR A 504 -1.71 -17.90 33.56
N LYS A 505 -1.79 -19.05 34.24
CA LYS A 505 -2.10 -19.10 35.68
C LYS A 505 -1.02 -18.34 36.45
N ARG A 506 0.24 -18.56 36.14
CA ARG A 506 1.33 -17.83 36.78
C ARG A 506 1.29 -16.34 36.49
N ALA A 507 0.98 -15.93 35.24
CA ALA A 507 0.81 -14.53 34.89
C ALA A 507 -0.31 -13.85 35.69
N LEU A 508 -1.47 -14.53 35.86
CA LEU A 508 -2.62 -14.01 36.63
C LEU A 508 -2.43 -14.07 38.14
N GLU A 509 -1.58 -14.95 38.65
CA GLU A 509 -1.13 -14.93 40.07
C GLU A 509 -0.29 -13.68 40.36
N LEU A 510 0.57 -13.30 39.41
CA LEU A 510 1.44 -12.12 39.51
C LEU A 510 0.67 -10.82 39.31
N ASP A 511 -0.22 -10.78 38.30
CA ASP A 511 -1.11 -9.66 38.04
C ASP A 511 -2.51 -10.18 37.60
N PRO A 512 -3.49 -10.19 38.52
CA PRO A 512 -4.86 -10.65 38.21
C PRO A 512 -5.63 -9.82 37.20
N GLN A 513 -5.15 -8.63 36.85
CA GLN A 513 -5.79 -7.73 35.91
C GLN A 513 -4.98 -7.53 34.63
N LEU A 514 -3.92 -8.29 34.40
CA LEU A 514 -3.09 -8.19 33.20
C LEU A 514 -3.91 -8.57 31.95
N PRO A 515 -4.20 -7.61 31.04
CA PRO A 515 -5.03 -7.89 29.84
C PRO A 515 -4.41 -8.96 28.95
N GLU A 516 -3.11 -8.93 28.76
CA GLU A 516 -2.34 -9.88 27.95
C GLU A 516 -2.47 -11.33 28.48
N ALA A 517 -2.53 -11.50 29.81
CA ALA A 517 -2.76 -12.83 30.42
C ALA A 517 -4.20 -13.32 30.19
N LEU A 518 -5.19 -12.43 30.25
CA LEU A 518 -6.59 -12.76 29.93
C LEU A 518 -6.75 -13.16 28.46
N VAL A 519 -6.08 -12.47 27.53
CA VAL A 519 -6.07 -12.83 26.10
C VAL A 519 -5.38 -14.17 25.89
N ALA A 520 -4.26 -14.43 26.56
CA ALA A 520 -3.56 -15.72 26.49
C ALA A 520 -4.44 -16.86 27.03
N GLN A 521 -5.12 -16.65 28.15
CA GLN A 521 -6.11 -17.61 28.68
C GLN A 521 -7.24 -17.86 27.69
N ALA A 522 -7.81 -16.78 27.12
CA ALA A 522 -8.86 -16.89 26.11
C ALA A 522 -8.40 -17.68 24.87
N ARG A 523 -7.14 -17.50 24.44
CA ARG A 523 -6.54 -18.26 23.34
C ARG A 523 -6.45 -19.74 23.62
N ILE A 524 -5.99 -20.13 24.81
CA ILE A 524 -5.95 -21.53 25.24
C ILE A 524 -7.36 -22.12 25.28
N LEU A 525 -8.32 -21.43 25.89
CA LEU A 525 -9.72 -21.89 25.95
C LEU A 525 -10.34 -22.03 24.56
N TYR A 526 -10.06 -21.11 23.64
CA TYR A 526 -10.48 -21.22 22.24
C TYR A 526 -9.92 -22.48 21.60
N SER A 527 -8.63 -22.77 21.76
CA SER A 527 -8.00 -23.98 21.23
C SER A 527 -8.57 -25.28 21.81
N GLN A 528 -9.16 -25.21 23.01
CA GLN A 528 -9.91 -26.29 23.66
C GLN A 528 -11.41 -26.34 23.26
N ARG A 529 -11.86 -25.51 22.31
CA ARG A 529 -13.27 -25.34 21.88
C ARG A 529 -14.21 -24.80 22.98
N ARG A 530 -13.68 -24.16 24.02
CA ARG A 530 -14.43 -23.51 25.10
C ARG A 530 -14.76 -22.05 24.70
N HIS A 531 -15.49 -21.89 23.60
CA HIS A 531 -15.66 -20.58 22.94
C HIS A 531 -16.39 -19.55 23.80
N ALA A 532 -17.40 -19.94 24.57
CA ALA A 532 -18.16 -19.01 25.43
C ALA A 532 -17.27 -18.37 26.50
N GLU A 533 -16.36 -19.13 27.09
CA GLU A 533 -15.43 -18.63 28.08
C GLU A 533 -14.33 -17.76 27.46
N ALA A 534 -13.84 -18.14 26.28
CA ALA A 534 -12.92 -17.32 25.51
C ALA A 534 -13.51 -15.94 25.15
N ILE A 535 -14.79 -15.90 24.74
CA ILE A 535 -15.52 -14.64 24.46
C ILE A 535 -15.61 -13.78 25.73
N ALA A 536 -16.00 -14.36 26.88
CA ALA A 536 -16.15 -13.61 28.13
C ALA A 536 -14.81 -12.99 28.59
N LEU A 537 -13.72 -13.74 28.49
CA LEU A 537 -12.38 -13.24 28.84
C LEU A 537 -11.88 -12.17 27.87
N SER A 538 -12.14 -12.33 26.57
CA SER A 538 -11.77 -11.32 25.58
C SER A 538 -12.49 -9.99 25.84
N HIS A 539 -13.78 -10.02 26.17
CA HIS A 539 -14.52 -8.80 26.56
C HIS A 539 -13.95 -8.17 27.83
N ARG A 540 -13.54 -8.98 28.80
CA ARG A 540 -12.90 -8.48 30.02
C ARG A 540 -11.56 -7.83 29.71
N ALA A 541 -10.75 -8.41 28.82
CA ALA A 541 -9.48 -7.84 28.39
C ALA A 541 -9.69 -6.51 27.63
N ILE A 542 -10.68 -6.42 26.73
CA ILE A 542 -11.04 -5.19 26.01
C ILE A 542 -11.49 -4.08 26.98
N ALA A 543 -12.24 -4.42 28.05
CA ALA A 543 -12.64 -3.45 29.05
C ALA A 543 -11.47 -2.86 29.84
N LEU A 544 -10.40 -3.62 30.02
CA LEU A 544 -9.16 -3.18 30.71
C LEU A 544 -8.21 -2.43 29.75
N LYS A 545 -8.03 -2.94 28.55
CA LYS A 545 -7.17 -2.39 27.50
C LYS A 545 -7.78 -2.65 26.11
N PRO A 546 -8.48 -1.64 25.53
CA PRO A 546 -9.20 -1.81 24.27
C PRO A 546 -8.34 -2.22 23.08
N ASP A 547 -7.07 -1.86 23.08
CA ASP A 547 -6.07 -2.15 22.03
C ASP A 547 -5.13 -3.29 22.40
N CYS A 548 -5.51 -4.15 23.35
CA CYS A 548 -4.69 -5.30 23.74
C CYS A 548 -4.40 -6.20 22.55
N GLU A 549 -3.12 -6.47 22.30
CA GLU A 549 -2.65 -7.25 21.18
C GLU A 549 -3.29 -8.65 21.14
N GLY A 550 -3.80 -9.07 19.98
CA GLY A 550 -4.41 -10.36 19.73
C GLY A 550 -5.85 -10.54 20.28
N VAL A 551 -6.40 -9.59 21.05
CA VAL A 551 -7.72 -9.76 21.67
C VAL A 551 -8.85 -9.91 20.64
N TYR A 552 -8.85 -9.07 19.60
CA TYR A 552 -9.90 -9.12 18.57
C TYR A 552 -9.75 -10.35 17.66
N ASN A 553 -8.52 -10.81 17.41
CA ASN A 553 -8.30 -12.07 16.70
C ASN A 553 -8.92 -13.26 17.44
N VAL A 554 -8.68 -13.38 18.75
CA VAL A 554 -9.26 -14.45 19.57
C VAL A 554 -10.78 -14.33 19.65
N LEU A 555 -11.30 -13.12 19.90
CA LEU A 555 -12.73 -12.86 20.02
C LEU A 555 -13.47 -13.15 18.71
N GLY A 556 -12.96 -12.66 17.59
CA GLY A 556 -13.53 -12.90 16.27
C GLY A 556 -13.58 -14.38 15.91
N ARG A 557 -12.48 -15.11 16.15
CA ARG A 557 -12.42 -16.56 15.96
C ARG A 557 -13.42 -17.30 16.84
N ALA A 558 -13.55 -16.92 18.11
CA ALA A 558 -14.48 -17.55 19.04
C ALA A 558 -15.95 -17.29 18.65
N TYR A 559 -16.29 -16.09 18.18
CA TYR A 559 -17.60 -15.79 17.62
C TYR A 559 -17.89 -16.60 16.35
N PHE A 560 -16.94 -16.61 15.41
CA PHE A 560 -17.06 -17.38 14.16
C PHE A 560 -17.28 -18.87 14.43
N ALA A 561 -16.44 -19.47 15.28
CA ALA A 561 -16.54 -20.90 15.64
C ALA A 561 -17.82 -21.25 16.42
N SER A 562 -18.47 -20.27 17.07
CA SER A 562 -19.74 -20.42 17.75
C SER A 562 -20.96 -20.17 16.83
N GLY A 563 -20.75 -19.91 15.52
CA GLY A 563 -21.83 -19.54 14.57
C GLY A 563 -22.41 -18.13 14.79
N ARG A 564 -21.79 -17.31 15.62
CA ARG A 564 -22.24 -15.94 15.96
C ARG A 564 -21.64 -14.94 14.94
N PHE A 565 -21.97 -15.16 13.66
CA PHE A 565 -21.37 -14.40 12.55
C PHE A 565 -21.73 -12.92 12.57
N GLN A 566 -22.97 -12.57 13.01
CA GLN A 566 -23.40 -11.17 13.07
C GLN A 566 -22.59 -10.39 14.10
N GLU A 567 -22.40 -10.95 15.29
CA GLU A 567 -21.61 -10.28 16.35
C GLU A 567 -20.13 -10.16 15.95
N ALA A 568 -19.60 -11.14 15.22
CA ALA A 568 -18.28 -11.01 14.64
C ALA A 568 -18.24 -9.83 13.64
N ALA A 569 -19.15 -9.81 12.66
CA ALA A 569 -19.17 -8.78 11.64
C ALA A 569 -19.32 -7.35 12.22
N ASP A 570 -20.13 -7.19 13.27
CA ASP A 570 -20.37 -5.89 13.93
C ASP A 570 -19.14 -5.36 14.71
N LEU A 571 -18.13 -6.19 14.93
CA LEU A 571 -16.90 -5.80 15.63
C LEU A 571 -15.76 -5.38 14.69
N ILE A 572 -15.88 -5.61 13.37
CA ILE A 572 -14.76 -5.44 12.45
C ILE A 572 -14.16 -4.04 12.48
N GLU A 573 -14.97 -2.98 12.53
CA GLU A 573 -14.45 -1.60 12.59
C GLU A 573 -13.65 -1.36 13.87
N LYS A 574 -14.18 -1.79 15.02
CA LYS A 574 -13.47 -1.66 16.31
C LYS A 574 -12.17 -2.48 16.35
N ALA A 575 -12.17 -3.65 15.72
CA ALA A 575 -11.00 -4.50 15.64
C ALA A 575 -9.89 -3.88 14.79
N ILE A 576 -10.27 -3.28 13.66
CA ILE A 576 -9.35 -2.56 12.76
C ILE A 576 -8.83 -1.29 13.43
N ASP A 577 -9.67 -0.53 14.09
CA ASP A 577 -9.25 0.69 14.81
C ASP A 577 -8.23 0.37 15.93
N ALA A 578 -8.38 -0.79 16.58
CA ALA A 578 -7.50 -1.19 17.67
C ALA A 578 -6.21 -1.90 17.22
N ASN A 579 -6.31 -2.80 16.22
CA ASN A 579 -5.21 -3.70 15.83
C ASN A 579 -5.14 -3.91 14.29
N GLY A 580 -5.59 -2.97 13.48
CA GLY A 580 -5.70 -3.12 12.03
C GLY A 580 -4.37 -3.18 11.26
N ASP A 581 -3.24 -3.10 11.96
CA ASP A 581 -1.90 -3.35 11.43
C ASP A 581 -1.52 -4.84 11.46
N ASP A 582 -2.27 -5.67 12.19
CA ASP A 582 -2.12 -7.12 12.20
C ASP A 582 -3.11 -7.74 11.20
N TYR A 583 -2.61 -8.27 10.09
CA TYR A 583 -3.45 -8.92 9.08
C TYR A 583 -4.29 -10.09 9.64
N ASN A 584 -3.85 -10.73 10.72
CA ASN A 584 -4.61 -11.79 11.39
C ASN A 584 -5.93 -11.30 11.99
N VAL A 585 -6.06 -10.00 12.23
CA VAL A 585 -7.30 -9.41 12.74
C VAL A 585 -8.41 -9.48 11.70
N TYR A 586 -8.11 -9.34 10.42
CA TYR A 586 -9.12 -9.32 9.35
C TYR A 586 -9.81 -10.67 9.17
N ILE A 587 -9.06 -11.78 9.24
CA ILE A 587 -9.49 -13.13 8.86
C ILE A 587 -10.84 -13.57 9.46
N PRO A 588 -11.06 -13.54 10.80
CA PRO A 588 -12.31 -14.04 11.36
C PRO A 588 -13.53 -13.18 10.98
N PHE A 589 -13.31 -11.89 10.73
CA PHE A 589 -14.37 -10.95 10.40
C PHE A 589 -14.73 -10.99 8.92
N THR A 590 -13.76 -11.08 8.01
CA THR A 590 -13.99 -11.27 6.57
C THR A 590 -14.70 -12.59 6.32
N ASN A 591 -14.32 -13.67 6.99
CA ASN A 591 -15.03 -14.94 6.95
C ASN A 591 -16.48 -14.83 7.46
N ALA A 592 -16.74 -14.04 8.51
CA ALA A 592 -18.09 -13.83 9.02
C ALA A 592 -18.94 -13.03 8.02
N LEU A 593 -18.41 -11.98 7.39
CA LEU A 593 -19.09 -11.22 6.35
C LEU A 593 -19.45 -12.10 5.14
N GLU A 594 -18.55 -13.01 4.74
CA GLU A 594 -18.78 -13.95 3.67
C GLU A 594 -19.95 -14.90 3.99
N ARG A 595 -19.97 -15.47 5.21
CA ARG A 595 -21.07 -16.33 5.69
C ARG A 595 -22.42 -15.60 5.76
N LEU A 596 -22.42 -14.29 6.01
CA LEU A 596 -23.62 -13.44 6.03
C LEU A 596 -24.04 -12.94 4.66
N GLY A 597 -23.25 -13.18 3.58
CA GLY A 597 -23.51 -12.66 2.25
C GLY A 597 -23.31 -11.14 2.11
N ARG A 598 -22.59 -10.49 3.05
CA ARG A 598 -22.32 -9.05 3.05
C ARG A 598 -21.15 -8.71 2.12
N PHE A 599 -21.28 -9.06 0.83
CA PHE A 599 -20.17 -9.03 -0.15
C PHE A 599 -19.62 -7.63 -0.45
N SER A 600 -20.42 -6.57 -0.35
CA SER A 600 -19.93 -5.20 -0.54
C SER A 600 -18.94 -4.77 0.55
N GLU A 601 -19.24 -5.10 1.78
CA GLU A 601 -18.37 -4.83 2.93
C GLU A 601 -17.14 -5.75 2.91
N LEU A 602 -17.34 -7.03 2.62
CA LEU A 602 -16.26 -7.99 2.46
C LEU A 602 -15.21 -7.49 1.46
N ARG A 603 -15.64 -6.99 0.28
CA ARG A 603 -14.73 -6.44 -0.72
C ARG A 603 -13.91 -5.28 -0.17
N ARG A 604 -14.57 -4.34 0.52
CA ARG A 604 -13.89 -3.19 1.15
C ARG A 604 -12.80 -3.63 2.14
N TYR A 605 -13.10 -4.60 3.00
CA TYR A 605 -12.16 -5.05 4.02
C TYR A 605 -11.04 -5.93 3.45
N ARG A 606 -11.31 -6.75 2.42
CA ARG A 606 -10.27 -7.46 1.68
C ARG A 606 -9.31 -6.51 0.96
N GLU A 607 -9.79 -5.40 0.40
CA GLU A 607 -8.91 -4.37 -0.17
C GLU A 607 -7.98 -3.74 0.89
N MET A 608 -8.46 -3.56 2.12
CA MET A 608 -7.63 -3.09 3.23
C MET A 608 -6.64 -4.17 3.68
N GLU A 609 -7.07 -5.43 3.78
CA GLU A 609 -6.24 -6.58 4.13
C GLU A 609 -5.09 -6.76 3.12
N ILE A 610 -5.35 -6.65 1.82
CA ILE A 610 -4.33 -6.68 0.76
C ILE A 610 -3.23 -5.66 1.04
N LEU A 611 -3.56 -4.42 1.37
CA LEU A 611 -2.56 -3.37 1.66
C LEU A 611 -1.68 -3.71 2.87
N ILE A 612 -2.26 -4.31 3.91
CA ILE A 612 -1.51 -4.73 5.10
C ILE A 612 -0.62 -5.93 4.78
N LEU A 613 -1.12 -6.90 4.01
CA LEU A 613 -0.36 -8.08 3.58
C LEU A 613 0.78 -7.71 2.62
N GLU A 614 0.55 -6.82 1.66
CA GLU A 614 1.60 -6.29 0.77
C GLU A 614 2.72 -5.64 1.60
N ARG A 615 2.35 -4.78 2.56
CA ARG A 615 3.29 -4.13 3.47
C ARG A 615 4.04 -5.12 4.37
N GLN A 616 3.36 -6.14 4.86
CA GLN A 616 4.01 -7.21 5.64
C GLN A 616 5.08 -7.92 4.81
N LEU A 617 4.79 -8.20 3.53
CA LEU A 617 5.73 -8.87 2.64
C LEU A 617 6.87 -7.96 2.14
N GLU A 618 6.73 -6.63 2.18
CA GLU A 618 7.86 -5.70 2.00
C GLU A 618 8.87 -5.80 3.15
N ILE A 619 8.36 -5.97 4.39
CA ILE A 619 9.18 -6.10 5.60
C ILE A 619 9.74 -7.52 5.74
N MET A 620 8.92 -8.52 5.41
CA MET A 620 9.20 -9.95 5.57
C MET A 620 8.83 -10.75 4.32
N PRO A 621 9.69 -10.74 3.30
CA PRO A 621 9.45 -11.48 2.06
C PRO A 621 9.25 -12.99 2.24
N GLU A 622 9.76 -13.56 3.34
CA GLU A 622 9.64 -14.99 3.68
C GLU A 622 8.39 -15.36 4.50
N ASP A 623 7.51 -14.42 4.80
CA ASP A 623 6.25 -14.70 5.50
C ASP A 623 5.29 -15.49 4.60
N VAL A 624 5.34 -16.80 4.74
CA VAL A 624 4.56 -17.73 3.91
C VAL A 624 3.06 -17.60 4.15
N ARG A 625 2.65 -17.29 5.39
CA ARG A 625 1.23 -17.14 5.73
C ARG A 625 0.66 -15.89 5.10
N ALA A 626 1.33 -14.75 5.24
CA ALA A 626 0.94 -13.52 4.58
C ALA A 626 0.87 -13.70 3.04
N ARG A 627 1.82 -14.45 2.46
CA ARG A 627 1.80 -14.79 1.03
C ARG A 627 0.58 -15.58 0.63
N SER A 628 0.23 -16.61 1.40
CA SER A 628 -0.90 -17.48 1.09
C SER A 628 -2.23 -16.71 1.19
N LEU A 629 -2.38 -15.85 2.21
CA LEU A 629 -3.56 -15.00 2.38
C LEU A 629 -3.65 -13.96 1.25
N LEU A 630 -2.54 -13.29 0.93
CA LEU A 630 -2.51 -12.34 -0.18
C LEU A 630 -2.85 -12.98 -1.52
N ALA A 631 -2.39 -14.21 -1.76
CA ALA A 631 -2.74 -14.96 -2.95
C ALA A 631 -4.26 -15.23 -3.03
N ALA A 632 -4.89 -15.62 -1.92
CA ALA A 632 -6.33 -15.83 -1.85
C ALA A 632 -7.09 -14.52 -2.10
N ASP A 633 -6.69 -13.42 -1.47
CA ASP A 633 -7.33 -12.11 -1.66
C ASP A 633 -7.18 -11.61 -3.10
N TYR A 634 -6.02 -11.80 -3.74
CA TYR A 634 -5.84 -11.49 -5.15
C TYR A 634 -6.72 -12.35 -6.07
N ALA A 635 -6.90 -13.62 -5.75
CA ALA A 635 -7.80 -14.49 -6.51
C ALA A 635 -9.23 -13.97 -6.46
N TYR A 636 -9.74 -13.64 -5.27
CA TYR A 636 -11.06 -13.04 -5.10
C TYR A 636 -11.19 -11.61 -5.69
N ALA A 637 -10.10 -10.85 -5.74
CA ALA A 637 -10.06 -9.54 -6.37
C ALA A 637 -9.97 -9.59 -7.91
N GLY A 638 -9.94 -10.78 -8.52
CA GLY A 638 -9.81 -10.96 -9.96
C GLY A 638 -8.41 -10.64 -10.51
N ARG A 639 -7.36 -10.85 -9.70
CA ARG A 639 -5.94 -10.68 -10.04
C ARG A 639 -5.22 -12.04 -10.11
N PRO A 640 -5.56 -12.91 -11.08
CA PRO A 640 -5.10 -14.30 -11.11
C PRO A 640 -3.57 -14.46 -11.23
N ASP A 641 -2.90 -13.59 -11.99
CA ASP A 641 -1.45 -13.68 -12.18
C ASP A 641 -0.68 -13.32 -10.90
N ASP A 642 -1.17 -12.32 -10.17
CA ASP A 642 -0.60 -11.96 -8.86
C ASP A 642 -0.84 -13.07 -7.84
N ALA A 643 -2.05 -13.65 -7.81
CA ALA A 643 -2.39 -14.75 -6.94
C ALA A 643 -1.46 -15.96 -7.17
N VAL A 644 -1.30 -16.40 -8.42
CA VAL A 644 -0.44 -17.54 -8.79
C VAL A 644 1.01 -17.27 -8.39
N ARG A 645 1.55 -16.08 -8.67
CA ARG A 645 2.92 -15.73 -8.32
C ARG A 645 3.19 -15.86 -6.82
N HIS A 646 2.30 -15.31 -5.97
CA HIS A 646 2.45 -15.40 -4.51
C HIS A 646 2.29 -16.83 -4.00
N LEU A 647 1.40 -17.59 -4.61
CA LEU A 647 1.13 -18.99 -4.30
C LEU A 647 2.33 -19.88 -4.61
N GLU A 648 2.92 -19.76 -5.79
CA GLU A 648 4.11 -20.51 -6.19
C GLU A 648 5.30 -20.19 -5.28
N MET A 649 5.46 -18.92 -4.88
CA MET A 649 6.48 -18.52 -3.91
C MET A 649 6.21 -19.10 -2.52
N ALA A 650 4.96 -19.16 -2.05
CA ALA A 650 4.62 -19.77 -0.76
C ALA A 650 4.98 -21.27 -0.74
N VAL A 651 4.60 -21.98 -1.81
CA VAL A 651 4.92 -23.41 -1.97
C VAL A 651 6.43 -23.62 -2.11
N ALA A 652 7.16 -22.75 -2.81
CA ALA A 652 8.62 -22.84 -2.95
C ALA A 652 9.33 -22.66 -1.61
N LEU A 653 8.86 -21.74 -0.75
CA LEU A 653 9.42 -21.49 0.58
C LEU A 653 9.16 -22.66 1.55
N ARG A 654 8.00 -23.33 1.44
CA ARG A 654 7.61 -24.46 2.30
C ARG A 654 6.95 -25.58 1.51
N PRO A 655 7.71 -26.34 0.72
CA PRO A 655 7.17 -27.29 -0.25
C PRO A 655 6.47 -28.52 0.35
N ASN A 656 6.71 -28.81 1.62
CA ASN A 656 6.19 -29.96 2.35
C ASN A 656 5.27 -29.57 3.52
N ASP A 657 4.92 -28.29 3.67
CA ASP A 657 3.97 -27.86 4.71
C ASP A 657 2.55 -28.14 4.24
N SER A 658 1.85 -29.04 4.94
CA SER A 658 0.52 -29.51 4.56
C SER A 658 -0.53 -28.39 4.54
N ASN A 659 -0.41 -27.37 5.39
CA ASN A 659 -1.33 -26.24 5.43
C ASN A 659 -1.08 -25.28 4.26
N VAL A 660 0.19 -25.01 3.95
CA VAL A 660 0.55 -24.20 2.78
C VAL A 660 0.03 -24.84 1.49
N LEU A 661 0.22 -26.15 1.35
CA LEU A 661 -0.25 -26.91 0.20
C LEU A 661 -1.79 -26.90 0.11
N TYR A 662 -2.49 -27.05 1.23
CA TYR A 662 -3.95 -26.99 1.27
C TYR A 662 -4.49 -25.59 0.92
N ASN A 663 -3.97 -24.54 1.54
CA ASN A 663 -4.37 -23.15 1.25
C ASN A 663 -4.09 -22.81 -0.23
N SER A 664 -3.00 -23.33 -0.76
CA SER A 664 -2.66 -23.16 -2.17
C SER A 664 -3.64 -23.91 -3.08
N CYS A 665 -4.09 -25.10 -2.68
CA CYS A 665 -5.14 -25.84 -3.37
C CYS A 665 -6.45 -25.03 -3.42
N CYS A 666 -6.89 -24.46 -2.29
CA CYS A 666 -8.08 -23.61 -2.22
C CYS A 666 -7.99 -22.42 -3.18
N CYS A 667 -6.85 -21.72 -3.19
CA CYS A 667 -6.63 -20.60 -4.08
C CYS A 667 -6.72 -20.99 -5.58
N TYR A 668 -6.16 -22.15 -5.97
CA TYR A 668 -6.34 -22.67 -7.34
C TYR A 668 -7.79 -23.08 -7.62
N GLY A 669 -8.52 -23.55 -6.60
CA GLY A 669 -9.96 -23.81 -6.69
C GLY A 669 -10.76 -22.55 -7.05
N VAL A 670 -10.52 -21.45 -6.32
CA VAL A 670 -11.12 -20.12 -6.59
C VAL A 670 -10.76 -19.62 -7.99
N LEU A 671 -9.53 -19.87 -8.45
CA LEU A 671 -9.07 -19.50 -9.79
C LEU A 671 -9.61 -20.41 -10.92
N GLY A 672 -10.39 -21.44 -10.60
CA GLY A 672 -10.91 -22.40 -11.57
C GLY A 672 -9.87 -23.38 -12.14
N LYS A 673 -8.68 -23.46 -11.54
CA LYS A 673 -7.54 -24.30 -11.98
C LYS A 673 -7.61 -25.68 -11.32
N LYS A 674 -8.50 -26.52 -11.83
CA LYS A 674 -8.86 -27.82 -11.23
C LYS A 674 -7.69 -28.81 -11.11
N ALA A 675 -6.86 -28.91 -12.13
CA ALA A 675 -5.76 -29.88 -12.16
C ALA A 675 -4.68 -29.54 -11.12
N GLU A 676 -4.30 -28.27 -11.05
CA GLU A 676 -3.33 -27.74 -10.09
C GLU A 676 -3.84 -27.88 -8.64
N ALA A 677 -5.14 -27.60 -8.43
CA ALA A 677 -5.77 -27.76 -7.13
C ALA A 677 -5.72 -29.22 -6.66
N LEU A 678 -6.10 -30.20 -7.51
CA LEU A 678 -6.04 -31.61 -7.18
C LEU A 678 -4.62 -32.10 -6.87
N GLU A 679 -3.62 -31.63 -7.62
CA GLU A 679 -2.23 -32.01 -7.41
C GLU A 679 -1.72 -31.52 -6.03
N LEU A 680 -2.01 -30.26 -5.67
CA LEU A 680 -1.63 -29.73 -4.36
C LEU A 680 -2.38 -30.40 -3.22
N LEU A 681 -3.64 -30.77 -3.42
CA LEU A 681 -4.42 -31.48 -2.42
C LEU A 681 -3.83 -32.88 -2.12
N LYS A 682 -3.40 -33.62 -3.15
CA LYS A 682 -2.68 -34.89 -2.99
C LYS A 682 -1.39 -34.71 -2.20
N ARG A 683 -0.63 -33.67 -2.54
CA ARG A 683 0.61 -33.34 -1.83
C ARG A 683 0.33 -32.97 -0.38
N ALA A 684 -0.73 -32.19 -0.09
CA ALA A 684 -1.12 -31.84 1.25
C ALA A 684 -1.42 -33.09 2.10
N LEU A 685 -2.20 -34.03 1.58
CA LEU A 685 -2.51 -35.30 2.23
C LEU A 685 -1.27 -36.14 2.46
N ALA A 686 -0.39 -36.27 1.46
CA ALA A 686 0.87 -37.00 1.58
C ALA A 686 1.82 -36.41 2.63
N ASN A 687 1.72 -35.09 2.90
CA ASN A 687 2.50 -34.36 3.92
C ASN A 687 1.75 -34.20 5.26
N GLY A 688 0.71 -34.98 5.51
CA GLY A 688 0.07 -35.09 6.83
C GLY A 688 -1.09 -34.11 7.08
N TYR A 689 -1.73 -33.58 6.04
CA TYR A 689 -2.99 -32.85 6.22
C TYR A 689 -4.06 -33.78 6.79
N ALA A 690 -4.53 -33.48 8.00
CA ALA A 690 -5.36 -34.40 8.79
C ALA A 690 -6.84 -34.00 8.92
N ASN A 691 -7.24 -32.83 8.41
CA ASN A 691 -8.63 -32.37 8.52
C ASN A 691 -9.46 -32.91 7.34
N PHE A 692 -9.93 -34.15 7.44
CA PHE A 692 -10.67 -34.84 6.35
C PHE A 692 -12.11 -34.38 6.17
N ASP A 693 -12.71 -33.73 7.18
CA ASP A 693 -14.11 -33.29 7.12
C ASP A 693 -14.28 -31.90 6.45
N TRP A 694 -13.26 -31.04 6.56
CA TRP A 694 -13.34 -29.67 6.06
C TRP A 694 -13.33 -29.55 4.52
N PRO A 695 -12.48 -30.25 3.75
CA PRO A 695 -12.41 -30.09 2.29
C PRO A 695 -13.74 -30.30 1.56
N ARG A 696 -14.66 -31.11 2.13
CA ARG A 696 -16.00 -31.34 1.56
C ARG A 696 -16.95 -30.16 1.75
N GLN A 697 -16.68 -29.30 2.72
CA GLN A 697 -17.52 -28.16 3.09
C GLN A 697 -16.89 -26.83 2.68
N ASP A 698 -15.65 -26.89 2.21
CA ASP A 698 -14.87 -25.74 1.83
C ASP A 698 -15.41 -25.17 0.51
N PRO A 699 -15.98 -23.95 0.51
CA PRO A 699 -16.53 -23.36 -0.70
C PRO A 699 -15.48 -23.12 -1.78
N ASP A 700 -14.22 -22.93 -1.41
CA ASP A 700 -13.11 -22.70 -2.33
C ASP A 700 -12.80 -23.94 -3.17
N LEU A 701 -13.20 -25.13 -2.68
CA LEU A 701 -13.03 -26.40 -3.37
C LEU A 701 -14.30 -26.90 -4.06
N SER A 702 -15.34 -26.07 -4.18
CA SER A 702 -16.60 -26.44 -4.82
C SER A 702 -16.42 -27.01 -6.23
N LEU A 703 -15.42 -26.53 -6.97
CA LEU A 703 -15.01 -27.06 -8.28
C LEU A 703 -14.58 -28.54 -8.25
N LEU A 704 -14.09 -29.02 -7.09
CA LEU A 704 -13.57 -30.36 -6.90
C LEU A 704 -14.61 -31.34 -6.34
N HIS A 705 -15.70 -30.90 -5.73
CA HIS A 705 -16.62 -31.76 -4.98
C HIS A 705 -17.22 -32.89 -5.83
N ASP A 706 -17.47 -32.63 -7.11
CA ASP A 706 -18.00 -33.64 -8.06
C ASP A 706 -16.90 -34.45 -8.76
N ASP A 707 -15.61 -34.21 -8.45
CA ASP A 707 -14.53 -34.93 -9.08
C ASP A 707 -14.36 -36.34 -8.50
N PRO A 708 -14.30 -37.39 -9.34
CA PRO A 708 -14.15 -38.78 -8.86
C PRO A 708 -12.88 -39.02 -8.03
N GLU A 709 -11.80 -38.25 -8.29
CA GLU A 709 -10.56 -38.36 -7.54
C GLU A 709 -10.66 -37.70 -6.18
N PHE A 710 -11.29 -36.53 -6.12
CA PHE A 710 -11.59 -35.85 -4.85
C PHE A 710 -12.50 -36.72 -3.98
N GLN A 711 -13.56 -37.32 -4.54
CA GLN A 711 -14.47 -38.20 -3.82
C GLN A 711 -13.78 -39.45 -3.27
N ARG A 712 -12.77 -40.00 -3.98
CA ARG A 712 -11.94 -41.10 -3.49
C ARG A 712 -11.03 -40.71 -2.33
N MET A 713 -10.49 -39.50 -2.36
CA MET A 713 -9.67 -38.96 -1.27
C MET A 713 -10.49 -38.68 -0.01
N PHE A 714 -11.73 -38.28 -0.19
CA PHE A 714 -12.66 -37.92 0.88
C PHE A 714 -13.97 -38.70 0.76
N PRO A 715 -14.01 -40.01 1.06
CA PRO A 715 -15.24 -40.81 0.95
C PRO A 715 -16.30 -40.31 1.92
N THR A 716 -17.58 -40.29 1.48
CA THR A 716 -18.70 -39.98 2.37
C THR A 716 -18.83 -41.05 3.45
N LYS A 717 -19.14 -40.70 4.70
CA LYS A 717 -19.29 -41.63 5.84
C LYS A 717 -20.45 -42.64 5.66
N ASN A 718 -21.13 -42.66 4.50
CA ASN A 718 -22.26 -43.55 4.16
C ASN A 718 -21.94 -44.38 2.92
N GLY A 719 -20.72 -44.85 2.75
CA GLY A 719 -20.30 -45.78 1.72
C GLY A 719 -19.50 -46.92 2.32
#